data_f3dc7a82b571df357268575aa9d76b26
#
_entry.id   f3dc7a82b571df357268575aa9d76b26
#
_cell.length_a   1.000
_cell.length_b   1.000
_cell.length_c   1.000
_cell.angle_alpha   90.00
_cell.angle_beta   90.00
_cell.angle_gamma   90.00
#
_symmetry.space_group_name_H-M   'P 1'
#
loop_
_entity.id
_entity.type
_entity.pdbx_description
1 polymer ?
#
loop_
_entity_poly.entity_id
_entity_poly.type
_entity_poly.pdbx_seq_one_letter_code
_entity_poly.pdbx_strand_id
1 'polypeptide(L)'
;MTKELEKLTKEEKIRLFNGVGNWNSYGAGGKLPSFTMSDGPHGLRKQDPVQETEAYADINRSRLATCFPTSSCMAASWDKALLSEEGKSIAEEAQCQEVDLVLGPGINIKRSPLCGRNFEYFSEDPYLAGTLAASYINGMQALGIGTSLKHFTCNNQEKRRQTSNSIVDEKTLSEIYLRPFEIAVRKAQPASIMVSYNKVNGEYAAASKFLLTEILRKKWGFKGMVISDWGACIGAANCLKAGMTLAMPDSNGYFSHQLSDVYDQDSELREKLEEANTLVIEAAGKWNGGHKQKSDNSKIDFAAHHKVALRFATSSAVLLKNDGALPLVPNAKLAIIGGLAATMKFQGGGSSHINAAEYPSALESLKALGYEIEYAEGYPTDLGNVSEKGYGQALELAKKAAAEKRPLLFFCGLTEEFEGEGFDRDTIALPQVQTKLLDQILETGAEVIAVTFSGAPIDIYFADKVRAVLHMYLCGEACGEACAQLLSGQANPSGKLAETFPFSEKDTPCYGNFGGEDDNIEYKEGSLVGYRYYEAKNIPVRYEFGFGLSYTNFEYSNLEVDAGARRVSFDIKNTGAVKGAEAAQIYIQKDDVEYPELRGFEKVELEAGQTKRVTVELDENAFKTYDTKAHDFVPAAGQYKIKVGMSVRKILLEQELTVSAEQAESAKAENAAYTPDSALYDSFFTNTFYEPHHKGSFTTADNLGDMAKESFAVRVILGIIKTIILFSMRGKSKKDPSVKIILSAIAENPLESLISITNGIFSEKLLEKTVRLANR
;
A
#
# COMPACT_ATOMS: atom_id res chain seq x y z
N MET A 1 29.54 -9.88 19.35
CA MET A 1 30.30 -8.94 18.50
C MET A 1 30.84 -9.71 17.31
N THR A 2 30.53 -9.31 16.08
CA THR A 2 31.11 -9.95 14.89
C THR A 2 32.59 -9.57 14.77
N LYS A 3 33.46 -10.49 14.32
CA LYS A 3 34.88 -10.20 14.09
C LYS A 3 35.13 -9.03 13.15
N GLU A 4 34.11 -8.70 12.32
CA GLU A 4 34.12 -7.59 11.39
C GLU A 4 34.04 -6.24 12.12
N LEU A 5 33.23 -6.12 13.18
CA LEU A 5 33.08 -4.88 13.97
C LEU A 5 34.37 -4.50 14.72
N GLU A 6 35.18 -5.49 15.12
CA GLU A 6 36.44 -5.23 15.81
C GLU A 6 37.49 -4.55 14.92
N LYS A 7 37.35 -4.66 13.60
CA LYS A 7 38.25 -4.06 12.60
C LYS A 7 37.94 -2.61 12.26
N LEU A 8 36.79 -2.10 12.74
CA LEU A 8 36.29 -0.78 12.39
C LEU A 8 36.70 0.26 13.42
N THR A 9 37.02 1.47 12.93
CA THR A 9 37.24 2.64 13.79
C THR A 9 35.89 3.11 14.38
N LYS A 10 35.96 4.01 15.38
CA LYS A 10 34.77 4.67 15.95
C LYS A 10 33.94 5.34 14.85
N GLU A 11 34.58 6.11 13.98
CA GLU A 11 33.94 6.85 12.89
C GLU A 11 33.27 5.91 11.89
N GLU A 12 33.92 4.81 11.54
CA GLU A 12 33.34 3.79 10.66
C GLU A 12 32.11 3.12 11.28
N LYS A 13 32.16 2.81 12.59
CA LYS A 13 31.00 2.26 13.32
C LYS A 13 29.83 3.23 13.33
N ILE A 14 30.07 4.52 13.61
CA ILE A 14 29.05 5.57 13.57
C ILE A 14 28.50 5.74 12.15
N ARG A 15 29.35 5.65 11.13
CA ARG A 15 28.95 5.84 9.74
C ARG A 15 28.06 4.70 9.21
N LEU A 16 28.15 3.48 9.77
CA LEU A 16 27.31 2.34 9.41
C LEU A 16 25.81 2.57 9.68
N PHE A 17 25.47 3.45 10.62
CA PHE A 17 24.08 3.85 10.87
C PHE A 17 23.48 4.67 9.73
N ASN A 18 24.29 5.21 8.82
CA ASN A 18 23.86 6.06 7.71
C ASN A 18 24.00 5.34 6.37
N GLY A 19 23.04 5.57 5.49
CA GLY A 19 23.13 5.19 4.08
C GLY A 19 24.26 5.91 3.33
N VAL A 20 24.48 5.52 2.09
CA VAL A 20 25.37 6.15 1.12
C VAL A 20 24.58 6.48 -0.13
N GLY A 21 24.53 7.77 -0.50
CA GLY A 21 23.62 8.24 -1.51
C GLY A 21 22.17 7.94 -1.15
N ASN A 22 21.36 7.65 -2.15
CA ASN A 22 19.94 7.35 -1.94
C ASN A 22 19.65 5.85 -1.69
N TRP A 23 20.57 4.93 -2.06
CA TRP A 23 20.19 3.54 -2.22
C TRP A 23 21.13 2.51 -1.58
N ASN A 24 22.26 2.91 -1.02
CA ASN A 24 23.27 1.95 -0.60
C ASN A 24 23.54 2.00 0.92
N SER A 25 23.91 0.85 1.48
CA SER A 25 24.50 0.79 2.79
C SER A 25 25.99 1.12 2.73
N TYR A 26 26.59 1.50 3.88
CA TYR A 26 28.00 1.81 3.95
C TYR A 26 28.87 0.55 4.05
N GLY A 27 29.84 0.40 3.14
CA GLY A 27 30.75 -0.75 3.09
C GLY A 27 32.12 -0.53 3.70
N ALA A 28 32.33 0.52 4.53
CA ALA A 28 33.57 0.84 5.22
C ALA A 28 34.84 0.78 4.32
N GLY A 29 34.76 1.37 3.13
CA GLY A 29 35.89 1.37 2.18
C GLY A 29 36.24 0.00 1.62
N GLY A 30 35.31 -0.92 1.55
CA GLY A 30 35.50 -2.30 1.08
C GLY A 30 35.90 -3.30 2.18
N LYS A 31 35.94 -2.87 3.43
CA LYS A 31 36.18 -3.76 4.59
C LYS A 31 34.97 -4.66 4.89
N LEU A 32 33.78 -4.21 4.49
CA LEU A 32 32.50 -4.89 4.70
C LEU A 32 31.76 -5.04 3.37
N PRO A 33 30.90 -6.05 3.22
CA PRO A 33 29.93 -6.08 2.15
C PRO A 33 28.94 -4.91 2.34
N SER A 34 28.43 -4.39 1.23
CA SER A 34 27.33 -3.43 1.21
C SER A 34 26.18 -4.00 0.39
N PHE A 35 24.98 -3.49 0.59
CA PHE A 35 23.80 -3.86 -0.18
C PHE A 35 23.17 -2.64 -0.84
N THR A 36 22.53 -2.89 -1.98
CA THR A 36 21.80 -1.90 -2.74
C THR A 36 20.31 -2.10 -2.57
N MET A 37 19.59 -1.00 -2.27
CA MET A 37 18.13 -0.98 -2.18
C MET A 37 17.52 -0.36 -3.44
N SER A 38 16.25 -0.68 -3.70
CA SER A 38 15.45 -0.03 -4.73
C SER A 38 13.99 0.00 -4.30
N ASP A 39 13.28 1.08 -4.67
CA ASP A 39 11.82 1.03 -4.64
C ASP A 39 11.31 -0.05 -5.59
N GLY A 40 10.05 -0.45 -5.38
CA GLY A 40 9.43 -1.41 -6.27
C GLY A 40 8.44 -2.36 -5.60
N PRO A 41 7.35 -1.86 -4.94
CA PRO A 41 6.35 -2.75 -4.32
C PRO A 41 5.57 -3.58 -5.34
N HIS A 42 5.48 -3.15 -6.61
CA HIS A 42 4.80 -3.82 -7.71
C HIS A 42 5.61 -3.84 -9.02
N GLY A 43 6.94 -3.82 -8.91
CA GLY A 43 7.92 -3.81 -10.00
C GLY A 43 9.16 -3.05 -9.56
N LEU A 44 10.29 -3.30 -10.19
CA LEU A 44 11.56 -2.73 -9.76
C LEU A 44 11.75 -1.30 -10.27
N ARG A 45 12.12 -0.35 -9.40
CA ARG A 45 12.44 1.04 -9.77
C ARG A 45 13.91 1.35 -9.56
N LYS A 46 14.79 0.66 -10.29
CA LYS A 46 16.24 0.88 -10.18
C LYS A 46 16.65 2.14 -10.95
N GLN A 47 17.26 3.09 -10.25
CA GLN A 47 17.87 4.27 -10.84
C GLN A 47 19.37 4.05 -11.09
N ASP A 48 19.89 4.61 -12.21
CA ASP A 48 21.32 4.58 -12.50
C ASP A 48 22.10 5.68 -11.73
N PRO A 49 23.37 5.46 -11.35
CA PRO A 49 24.15 6.40 -10.56
C PRO A 49 24.29 7.81 -11.16
N VAL A 50 24.25 7.94 -12.48
CA VAL A 50 24.30 9.25 -13.19
C VAL A 50 23.06 10.10 -12.88
N GLN A 51 21.96 9.48 -12.50
CA GLN A 51 20.70 10.15 -12.15
C GLN A 51 20.67 10.59 -10.68
N GLU A 52 21.53 10.03 -9.82
CA GLU A 52 21.66 10.42 -8.42
C GLU A 52 22.28 11.80 -8.21
N THR A 53 23.06 12.29 -9.19
CA THR A 53 23.76 13.58 -9.10
C THR A 53 22.92 14.77 -9.56
N GLU A 54 21.80 14.54 -10.23
CA GLU A 54 20.82 15.57 -10.55
C GLU A 54 20.00 15.86 -9.27
N ALA A 55 20.06 17.06 -8.74
CA ALA A 55 19.45 17.47 -7.46
C ALA A 55 17.94 17.20 -7.37
N TYR A 56 17.30 16.96 -8.49
CA TYR A 56 15.91 16.50 -8.64
C TYR A 56 15.87 15.52 -9.81
N ALA A 57 16.48 14.35 -9.63
CA ALA A 57 16.31 13.25 -10.59
C ALA A 57 14.80 13.05 -10.81
N ASP A 58 14.38 13.02 -12.06
CA ASP A 58 13.00 12.69 -12.39
C ASP A 58 12.70 11.33 -11.77
N ILE A 59 11.81 11.29 -10.77
CA ILE A 59 11.46 10.06 -10.06
C ILE A 59 10.96 8.97 -11.02
N ASN A 60 10.51 9.35 -12.22
CA ASN A 60 10.08 8.45 -13.27
C ASN A 60 11.24 7.90 -14.10
N ARG A 61 12.47 8.41 -13.96
CA ARG A 61 13.66 7.89 -14.62
C ARG A 61 14.23 6.70 -13.86
N SER A 62 13.87 5.49 -14.31
CA SER A 62 14.43 4.23 -13.81
C SER A 62 14.71 3.29 -14.98
N ARG A 63 15.43 2.20 -14.71
CA ARG A 63 15.60 1.13 -15.68
C ARG A 63 14.25 0.51 -16.02
N LEU A 64 14.15 -0.07 -17.22
CA LEU A 64 12.98 -0.83 -17.62
C LEU A 64 12.77 -2.00 -16.67
N ALA A 65 11.52 -2.20 -16.24
CA ALA A 65 11.10 -3.30 -15.40
C ALA A 65 9.65 -3.68 -15.70
N THR A 66 9.24 -4.87 -15.32
CA THR A 66 7.83 -5.27 -15.41
C THR A 66 7.02 -4.51 -14.36
N CYS A 67 5.96 -3.85 -14.81
CA CYS A 67 4.99 -3.22 -13.92
C CYS A 67 3.85 -4.20 -13.63
N PHE A 68 3.92 -4.86 -12.49
CA PHE A 68 2.82 -5.72 -11.98
C PHE A 68 1.65 -4.88 -11.48
N PRO A 69 0.50 -5.49 -11.17
CA PRO A 69 -0.61 -4.81 -10.52
C PRO A 69 -0.19 -4.15 -9.20
N THR A 70 -0.78 -3.01 -8.87
CA THR A 70 -0.56 -2.33 -7.58
C THR A 70 -1.12 -3.14 -6.40
N SER A 71 -0.68 -2.86 -5.18
CA SER A 71 -1.08 -3.63 -3.98
C SER A 71 -2.60 -3.70 -3.78
N SER A 72 -3.35 -2.63 -4.10
CA SER A 72 -4.81 -2.65 -4.06
C SER A 72 -5.42 -3.66 -5.04
N CYS A 73 -4.86 -3.71 -6.25
CA CYS A 73 -5.25 -4.70 -7.27
C CYS A 73 -4.81 -6.10 -6.87
N MET A 74 -3.57 -6.28 -6.39
CA MET A 74 -3.08 -7.55 -5.88
C MET A 74 -4.00 -8.15 -4.82
N ALA A 75 -4.45 -7.33 -3.86
CA ALA A 75 -5.31 -7.76 -2.78
C ALA A 75 -6.66 -8.28 -3.29
N ALA A 76 -7.18 -7.69 -4.36
CA ALA A 76 -8.43 -8.12 -4.98
C ALA A 76 -8.34 -9.50 -5.65
N SER A 77 -7.15 -10.04 -5.87
CA SER A 77 -6.98 -11.43 -6.32
C SER A 77 -7.35 -12.45 -5.23
N TRP A 78 -7.12 -12.15 -3.96
CA TRP A 78 -7.25 -13.09 -2.83
C TRP A 78 -6.40 -14.36 -3.01
N ASP A 79 -5.32 -14.29 -3.78
CA ASP A 79 -4.52 -15.44 -4.22
C ASP A 79 -3.08 -15.40 -3.67
N LYS A 80 -2.84 -16.17 -2.63
CA LYS A 80 -1.51 -16.30 -1.97
C LYS A 80 -0.42 -16.82 -2.93
N ALA A 81 -0.76 -17.73 -3.82
CA ALA A 81 0.21 -18.33 -4.73
C ALA A 81 0.66 -17.31 -5.80
N LEU A 82 -0.28 -16.53 -6.31
CA LEU A 82 -0.01 -15.50 -7.30
C LEU A 82 0.87 -14.36 -6.74
N LEU A 83 0.62 -13.96 -5.47
CA LEU A 83 1.49 -13.01 -4.75
C LEU A 83 2.94 -13.54 -4.60
N SER A 84 3.09 -14.83 -4.29
CA SER A 84 4.41 -15.46 -4.20
C SER A 84 5.12 -15.52 -5.55
N GLU A 85 4.39 -15.75 -6.65
CA GLU A 85 4.93 -15.77 -8.01
C GLU A 85 5.39 -14.38 -8.45
N GLU A 86 4.62 -13.33 -8.17
CA GLU A 86 5.04 -11.95 -8.42
C GLU A 86 6.31 -11.59 -7.66
N GLY A 87 6.36 -11.91 -6.35
CA GLY A 87 7.56 -11.70 -5.54
C GLY A 87 8.80 -12.38 -6.15
N LYS A 88 8.66 -13.59 -6.71
CA LYS A 88 9.75 -14.27 -7.43
C LYS A 88 10.14 -13.53 -8.70
N SER A 89 9.18 -13.09 -9.51
CA SER A 89 9.45 -12.39 -10.77
C SER A 89 10.19 -11.07 -10.54
N ILE A 90 9.78 -10.29 -9.51
CA ILE A 90 10.50 -9.07 -9.13
C ILE A 90 11.91 -9.40 -8.63
N ALA A 91 12.10 -10.51 -7.88
CA ALA A 91 13.41 -10.92 -7.41
C ALA A 91 14.34 -11.33 -8.56
N GLU A 92 13.85 -11.98 -9.60
CA GLU A 92 14.61 -12.30 -10.81
C GLU A 92 15.11 -11.03 -11.53
N GLU A 93 14.27 -10.01 -11.64
CA GLU A 93 14.68 -8.71 -12.18
C GLU A 93 15.69 -8.00 -11.25
N ALA A 94 15.48 -8.06 -9.93
CA ALA A 94 16.38 -7.47 -8.94
C ALA A 94 17.78 -8.09 -9.02
N GLN A 95 17.89 -9.41 -9.18
CA GLN A 95 19.18 -10.10 -9.39
C GLN A 95 19.89 -9.62 -10.65
N CYS A 96 19.16 -9.42 -11.76
CA CYS A 96 19.71 -8.92 -13.00
C CYS A 96 20.11 -7.44 -12.95
N GLN A 97 19.50 -6.66 -12.05
CA GLN A 97 19.76 -5.23 -11.90
C GLN A 97 20.64 -4.87 -10.69
N GLU A 98 21.25 -5.86 -10.04
CA GLU A 98 22.13 -5.66 -8.87
C GLU A 98 21.39 -4.93 -7.71
N VAL A 99 20.18 -5.37 -7.39
CA VAL A 99 19.42 -4.94 -6.23
C VAL A 99 19.33 -6.06 -5.22
N ASP A 100 19.70 -5.79 -3.98
CA ASP A 100 19.75 -6.76 -2.89
C ASP A 100 18.50 -6.75 -2.03
N LEU A 101 17.83 -5.58 -1.94
CA LEU A 101 16.68 -5.37 -1.09
C LEU A 101 15.66 -4.47 -1.79
N VAL A 102 14.43 -4.95 -1.91
CA VAL A 102 13.31 -4.21 -2.49
C VAL A 102 12.46 -3.57 -1.40
N LEU A 103 12.14 -2.27 -1.55
CA LEU A 103 11.37 -1.48 -0.59
C LEU A 103 9.87 -1.72 -0.78
N GLY A 104 9.40 -2.81 -0.24
CA GLY A 104 8.02 -3.29 -0.30
C GLY A 104 7.85 -4.63 0.42
N PRO A 105 6.58 -5.09 0.54
CA PRO A 105 5.34 -4.43 0.15
C PRO A 105 4.86 -3.38 1.16
N GLY A 106 3.94 -2.47 0.71
CA GLY A 106 3.24 -1.53 1.58
C GLY A 106 1.95 -2.16 2.13
N ILE A 107 1.75 -2.14 3.47
CA ILE A 107 0.62 -2.83 4.10
C ILE A 107 -0.15 -2.00 5.13
N ASN A 108 -0.03 -0.68 5.09
CA ASN A 108 -0.85 0.16 5.95
C ASN A 108 -2.34 -0.10 5.68
N ILE A 109 -3.13 -0.05 6.73
CA ILE A 109 -4.58 -0.25 6.62
C ILE A 109 -5.21 0.91 5.84
N LYS A 110 -6.12 0.60 4.93
CA LYS A 110 -6.93 1.59 4.20
C LYS A 110 -8.01 2.15 5.13
N ARG A 111 -7.61 3.11 5.98
CA ARG A 111 -8.48 3.75 6.97
C ARG A 111 -9.54 4.65 6.32
N SER A 112 -9.14 5.36 5.27
CA SER A 112 -9.99 6.26 4.50
C SER A 112 -9.84 5.98 3.01
N PRO A 113 -10.91 6.01 2.21
CA PRO A 113 -10.81 5.93 0.75
C PRO A 113 -10.10 7.14 0.14
N LEU A 114 -9.88 8.21 0.91
CA LEU A 114 -9.27 9.46 0.43
C LEU A 114 -7.75 9.47 0.50
N CYS A 115 -7.10 8.51 1.20
CA CYS A 115 -5.64 8.46 1.28
C CYS A 115 -5.01 8.28 -0.11
N GLY A 116 -4.10 9.19 -0.46
CA GLY A 116 -3.47 9.23 -1.78
C GLY A 116 -2.64 7.99 -2.12
N ARG A 117 -2.09 7.29 -1.13
CA ARG A 117 -1.29 6.07 -1.28
C ARG A 117 -2.08 4.77 -1.16
N ASN A 118 -3.42 4.80 -1.10
CA ASN A 118 -4.22 3.58 -1.01
C ASN A 118 -3.93 2.56 -2.13
N PHE A 119 -3.54 3.03 -3.33
CA PHE A 119 -3.20 2.15 -4.44
C PHE A 119 -2.02 1.20 -4.12
N GLU A 120 -1.09 1.60 -3.25
CA GLU A 120 0.06 0.76 -2.86
C GLU A 120 -0.14 0.01 -1.54
N TYR A 121 -1.34 0.06 -0.96
CA TYR A 121 -1.72 -0.69 0.25
C TYR A 121 -2.75 -1.77 -0.09
N PHE A 122 -2.68 -2.91 0.60
CA PHE A 122 -3.51 -4.07 0.25
C PHE A 122 -4.98 -3.87 0.59
N SER A 123 -5.34 -3.65 1.87
CA SER A 123 -6.72 -3.84 2.33
C SER A 123 -7.09 -2.96 3.52
N GLU A 124 -8.39 -2.83 3.77
CA GLU A 124 -8.97 -2.37 5.04
C GLU A 124 -8.96 -3.46 6.12
N ASP A 125 -8.72 -4.73 5.71
CA ASP A 125 -8.67 -5.87 6.63
C ASP A 125 -7.23 -6.29 6.94
N PRO A 126 -6.84 -6.33 8.25
CA PRO A 126 -5.47 -6.64 8.66
C PRO A 126 -5.05 -8.09 8.37
N TYR A 127 -5.99 -9.06 8.42
CA TYR A 127 -5.67 -10.46 8.15
C TYR A 127 -5.39 -10.70 6.68
N LEU A 128 -6.22 -10.13 5.80
CA LEU A 128 -6.00 -10.21 4.35
C LEU A 128 -4.67 -9.55 3.98
N ALA A 129 -4.44 -8.31 4.44
CA ALA A 129 -3.23 -7.54 4.14
C ALA A 129 -1.96 -8.28 4.60
N GLY A 130 -1.91 -8.72 5.85
CA GLY A 130 -0.73 -9.40 6.41
C GLY A 130 -0.45 -10.76 5.77
N THR A 131 -1.51 -11.52 5.44
CA THR A 131 -1.38 -12.87 4.84
C THR A 131 -0.87 -12.80 3.40
N LEU A 132 -1.40 -11.87 2.59
CA LEU A 132 -0.94 -11.65 1.22
C LEU A 132 0.49 -11.11 1.19
N ALA A 133 0.81 -10.15 2.07
CA ALA A 133 2.16 -9.63 2.20
C ALA A 133 3.18 -10.70 2.57
N ALA A 134 2.84 -11.60 3.49
CA ALA A 134 3.71 -12.72 3.85
C ALA A 134 4.01 -13.62 2.64
N SER A 135 3.03 -13.86 1.77
CA SER A 135 3.21 -14.66 0.56
C SER A 135 4.14 -13.99 -0.45
N TYR A 136 3.97 -12.68 -0.68
CA TYR A 136 4.85 -11.87 -1.50
C TYR A 136 6.31 -11.89 -0.98
N ILE A 137 6.50 -11.62 0.33
CA ILE A 137 7.82 -11.62 0.98
C ILE A 137 8.52 -12.97 0.84
N ASN A 138 7.79 -14.05 1.12
CA ASN A 138 8.35 -15.41 0.99
C ASN A 138 8.74 -15.73 -0.45
N GLY A 139 7.96 -15.30 -1.45
CA GLY A 139 8.29 -15.47 -2.86
C GLY A 139 9.61 -14.78 -3.22
N MET A 140 9.77 -13.52 -2.84
CA MET A 140 10.97 -12.74 -3.14
C MET A 140 12.21 -13.26 -2.38
N GLN A 141 12.07 -13.50 -1.08
CA GLN A 141 13.20 -13.93 -0.24
C GLN A 141 13.67 -15.35 -0.55
N ALA A 142 12.82 -16.20 -1.14
CA ALA A 142 13.20 -17.54 -1.61
C ALA A 142 14.29 -17.49 -2.70
N LEU A 143 14.40 -16.38 -3.44
CA LEU A 143 15.44 -16.15 -4.45
C LEU A 143 16.62 -15.31 -3.94
N GLY A 144 16.71 -15.06 -2.63
CA GLY A 144 17.83 -14.36 -2.00
C GLY A 144 17.78 -12.83 -2.11
N ILE A 145 16.66 -12.26 -2.49
CA ILE A 145 16.41 -10.81 -2.49
C ILE A 145 15.63 -10.43 -1.23
N GLY A 146 16.17 -9.49 -0.45
CA GLY A 146 15.52 -9.01 0.76
C GLY A 146 14.29 -8.13 0.46
N THR A 147 13.38 -8.04 1.43
CA THR A 147 12.22 -7.14 1.39
C THR A 147 12.26 -6.14 2.53
N SER A 148 11.71 -4.95 2.32
CA SER A 148 11.48 -3.97 3.37
C SER A 148 9.98 -3.71 3.51
N LEU A 149 9.37 -4.38 4.48
CA LEU A 149 7.95 -4.25 4.77
C LEU A 149 7.64 -2.84 5.29
N LYS A 150 6.64 -2.13 4.68
CA LYS A 150 6.42 -0.71 4.94
C LYS A 150 4.94 -0.31 5.03
N HIS A 151 4.61 0.81 5.64
CA HIS A 151 5.38 1.74 6.47
C HIS A 151 4.96 1.55 7.93
N PHE A 152 5.86 1.18 8.80
CA PHE A 152 5.59 0.82 10.19
C PHE A 152 5.61 2.07 11.08
N THR A 153 4.47 2.61 11.58
CA THR A 153 3.08 2.20 11.40
C THR A 153 2.17 3.45 11.35
N CYS A 154 0.88 3.25 11.09
CA CYS A 154 -0.16 4.30 11.08
C CYS A 154 0.06 5.43 10.06
N ASN A 155 0.76 5.18 8.94
CA ASN A 155 0.84 6.12 7.83
C ASN A 155 -0.40 5.95 6.92
N ASN A 156 -1.54 6.50 7.38
CA ASN A 156 -2.85 6.30 6.77
C ASN A 156 -3.38 7.54 6.04
N GLN A 157 -2.56 8.61 5.95
CA GLN A 157 -2.83 9.84 5.19
C GLN A 157 -1.53 10.45 4.69
N GLU A 158 -1.61 11.23 3.61
CA GLU A 158 -0.46 11.89 3.00
C GLU A 158 -0.31 13.35 3.45
N LYS A 159 -1.42 14.03 3.72
CA LYS A 159 -1.40 15.40 4.21
C LYS A 159 -0.67 15.48 5.55
N ARG A 160 0.38 16.33 5.61
CA ARG A 160 1.24 16.52 6.79
C ARG A 160 1.86 15.22 7.33
N ARG A 161 2.07 14.20 6.47
CA ARG A 161 2.56 12.86 6.87
C ARG A 161 3.86 12.88 7.69
N GLN A 162 4.68 13.91 7.52
CA GLN A 162 5.98 14.06 8.22
C GLN A 162 5.84 14.60 9.64
N THR A 163 4.72 15.25 9.98
CA THR A 163 4.50 15.91 11.28
C THR A 163 3.25 15.40 11.98
N SER A 164 2.31 14.78 11.26
CA SER A 164 1.08 14.26 11.83
C SER A 164 1.33 13.26 12.95
N ASN A 165 0.44 13.27 13.93
CA ASN A 165 0.42 12.40 15.09
C ASN A 165 -0.85 11.56 15.09
N SER A 166 -0.71 10.27 14.82
CA SER A 166 -1.82 9.31 14.88
C SER A 166 -2.09 8.94 16.33
N ILE A 167 -3.19 9.41 16.90
CA ILE A 167 -3.60 9.10 18.26
C ILE A 167 -4.52 7.89 18.23
N VAL A 168 -4.03 6.76 18.74
CA VAL A 168 -4.68 5.45 18.64
C VAL A 168 -4.65 4.76 19.99
N ASP A 169 -5.78 4.25 20.47
CA ASP A 169 -5.83 3.43 21.67
C ASP A 169 -5.14 2.07 21.48
N GLU A 170 -4.78 1.43 22.58
CA GLU A 170 -3.98 0.20 22.59
C GLU A 170 -4.66 -0.96 21.84
N LYS A 171 -5.95 -1.16 22.07
CA LYS A 171 -6.70 -2.26 21.42
C LYS A 171 -6.77 -2.04 19.94
N THR A 172 -7.15 -0.86 19.50
CA THR A 172 -7.23 -0.47 18.08
C THR A 172 -5.88 -0.58 17.40
N LEU A 173 -4.82 -0.07 18.03
CA LEU A 173 -3.46 -0.17 17.48
C LEU A 173 -3.07 -1.63 17.26
N SER A 174 -3.35 -2.50 18.23
CA SER A 174 -2.95 -3.92 18.18
C SER A 174 -3.80 -4.76 17.21
N GLU A 175 -5.12 -4.57 17.20
CA GLU A 175 -6.05 -5.37 16.40
C GLU A 175 -6.07 -4.95 14.91
N ILE A 176 -5.81 -3.67 14.62
CA ILE A 176 -5.96 -3.11 13.27
C ILE A 176 -4.63 -2.71 12.65
N TYR A 177 -3.87 -1.79 13.26
CA TYR A 177 -2.74 -1.14 12.59
C TYR A 177 -1.42 -1.90 12.73
N LEU A 178 -1.21 -2.61 13.81
CA LEU A 178 -0.05 -3.48 14.03
C LEU A 178 -0.26 -4.90 13.48
N ARG A 179 -1.50 -5.38 13.47
CA ARG A 179 -1.82 -6.78 13.13
C ARG A 179 -1.31 -7.23 11.75
N PRO A 180 -1.42 -6.48 10.64
CA PRO A 180 -0.89 -6.92 9.35
C PRO A 180 0.63 -7.09 9.38
N PHE A 181 1.34 -6.19 10.09
CA PHE A 181 2.79 -6.30 10.27
C PHE A 181 3.16 -7.51 11.12
N GLU A 182 2.44 -7.76 12.22
CA GLU A 182 2.64 -8.95 13.05
C GLU A 182 2.53 -10.24 12.24
N ILE A 183 1.46 -10.39 11.46
CA ILE A 183 1.23 -11.56 10.60
C ILE A 183 2.40 -11.73 9.61
N ALA A 184 2.80 -10.66 8.92
CA ALA A 184 3.89 -10.70 7.96
C ALA A 184 5.25 -11.02 8.62
N VAL A 185 5.55 -10.43 9.78
CA VAL A 185 6.77 -10.72 10.54
C VAL A 185 6.81 -12.18 10.97
N ARG A 186 5.75 -12.68 11.60
CA ARG A 186 5.71 -14.06 12.10
C ARG A 186 5.79 -15.10 10.98
N LYS A 187 5.10 -14.86 9.84
CA LYS A 187 5.03 -15.82 8.73
C LYS A 187 6.18 -15.73 7.72
N ALA A 188 6.88 -14.60 7.63
CA ALA A 188 7.86 -14.38 6.57
C ALA A 188 9.21 -13.80 7.03
N GLN A 189 9.32 -13.21 8.22
CA GLN A 189 10.55 -12.57 8.71
C GLN A 189 11.21 -11.72 7.62
N PRO A 190 10.62 -10.57 7.21
CA PRO A 190 11.19 -9.72 6.17
C PRO A 190 12.63 -9.31 6.51
N ALA A 191 13.45 -9.07 5.49
CA ALA A 191 14.85 -8.65 5.67
C ALA A 191 14.97 -7.34 6.45
N SER A 192 14.00 -6.46 6.25
CA SER A 192 13.87 -5.22 7.01
C SER A 192 12.41 -4.77 7.14
N ILE A 193 12.19 -3.86 8.08
CA ILE A 193 10.96 -3.07 8.20
C ILE A 193 11.34 -1.60 8.02
N MET A 194 10.55 -0.88 7.20
CA MET A 194 10.71 0.56 7.04
C MET A 194 9.74 1.28 7.98
N VAL A 195 10.28 2.12 8.86
CA VAL A 195 9.47 2.94 9.76
C VAL A 195 8.84 4.10 9.01
N SER A 196 7.63 4.48 9.40
CA SER A 196 6.86 5.56 8.80
C SER A 196 7.36 6.96 9.23
N TYR A 197 6.89 7.99 8.53
CA TYR A 197 7.22 9.38 8.82
C TYR A 197 6.56 9.95 10.07
N ASN A 198 5.30 9.56 10.30
CA ASN A 198 4.40 10.15 11.29
C ASN A 198 4.78 9.82 12.73
N LYS A 199 4.22 10.61 13.63
CA LYS A 199 4.17 10.25 15.05
C LYS A 199 3.03 9.28 15.31
N VAL A 200 3.18 8.47 16.34
CA VAL A 200 2.12 7.64 16.93
C VAL A 200 2.09 7.94 18.42
N ASN A 201 0.96 8.38 18.92
CA ASN A 201 0.79 8.73 20.32
C ASN A 201 1.88 9.68 20.86
N GLY A 202 2.20 10.71 20.09
CA GLY A 202 3.16 11.76 20.46
C GLY A 202 4.63 11.49 20.09
N GLU A 203 5.01 10.25 19.77
CA GLU A 203 6.39 9.87 19.44
C GLU A 203 6.55 9.62 17.94
N TYR A 204 7.64 10.12 17.33
CA TYR A 204 8.00 9.68 15.96
C TYR A 204 8.16 8.16 15.91
N ALA A 205 7.54 7.50 14.94
CA ALA A 205 7.64 6.04 14.80
C ALA A 205 9.10 5.55 14.77
N ALA A 206 9.99 6.33 14.12
CA ALA A 206 11.42 6.05 14.04
C ALA A 206 12.17 6.16 15.39
N ALA A 207 11.63 6.90 16.36
CA ALA A 207 12.22 7.10 17.68
C ALA A 207 11.44 6.44 18.82
N SER A 208 10.42 5.63 18.50
CA SER A 208 9.57 4.99 19.51
C SER A 208 10.16 3.67 19.99
N LYS A 209 10.65 3.66 21.23
CA LYS A 209 11.11 2.43 21.89
C LYS A 209 9.98 1.41 22.05
N PHE A 210 8.76 1.88 22.25
CA PHE A 210 7.57 1.04 22.30
C PHE A 210 7.39 0.25 21.00
N LEU A 211 7.35 0.93 19.85
CA LEU A 211 7.13 0.28 18.56
C LEU A 211 8.29 -0.61 18.15
N LEU A 212 9.54 -0.10 18.20
CA LEU A 212 10.69 -0.77 17.61
C LEU A 212 11.30 -1.82 18.53
N THR A 213 11.37 -1.59 19.82
CA THR A 213 11.98 -2.53 20.76
C THR A 213 10.93 -3.42 21.40
N GLU A 214 9.89 -2.86 22.04
CA GLU A 214 8.94 -3.65 22.80
C GLU A 214 8.07 -4.53 21.91
N ILE A 215 7.40 -3.91 20.91
CA ILE A 215 6.51 -4.64 20.02
C ILE A 215 7.30 -5.46 19.00
N LEU A 216 8.11 -4.81 18.18
CA LEU A 216 8.72 -5.46 17.03
C LEU A 216 9.77 -6.51 17.42
N ARG A 217 10.71 -6.15 18.32
CA ARG A 217 11.81 -7.06 18.72
C ARG A 217 11.37 -8.07 19.76
N LYS A 218 10.83 -7.59 20.90
CA LYS A 218 10.55 -8.49 22.03
C LYS A 218 9.27 -9.29 21.81
N LYS A 219 8.15 -8.62 21.47
CA LYS A 219 6.85 -9.30 21.36
C LYS A 219 6.76 -10.18 20.12
N TRP A 220 7.20 -9.69 18.95
CA TRP A 220 7.09 -10.45 17.69
C TRP A 220 8.34 -11.22 17.31
N GLY A 221 9.49 -10.99 17.96
CA GLY A 221 10.73 -11.69 17.69
C GLY A 221 11.33 -11.35 16.32
N PHE A 222 11.13 -10.13 15.83
CA PHE A 222 11.69 -9.68 14.55
C PHE A 222 13.21 -9.64 14.60
N LYS A 223 13.86 -10.24 13.59
CA LYS A 223 15.33 -10.40 13.52
C LYS A 223 15.99 -9.55 12.44
N GLY A 224 15.22 -8.93 11.55
CA GLY A 224 15.73 -8.12 10.45
C GLY A 224 16.17 -6.71 10.85
N MET A 225 16.56 -5.92 9.87
CA MET A 225 16.87 -4.50 10.06
C MET A 225 15.60 -3.66 10.27
N VAL A 226 15.77 -2.50 10.93
CA VAL A 226 14.79 -1.42 10.94
C VAL A 226 15.40 -0.24 10.21
N ILE A 227 14.87 0.12 9.06
CA ILE A 227 15.34 1.24 8.25
C ILE A 227 14.36 2.41 8.32
N SER A 228 14.84 3.64 8.23
CA SER A 228 13.95 4.79 8.11
C SER A 228 13.31 4.85 6.73
N ASP A 229 12.09 5.37 6.61
CA ASP A 229 11.66 5.99 5.36
C ASP A 229 12.58 7.18 5.03
N TRP A 230 12.60 7.64 3.77
CA TRP A 230 13.58 8.64 3.28
C TRP A 230 13.39 10.00 3.96
N GLY A 231 14.24 10.26 4.99
CA GLY A 231 14.16 11.44 5.83
C GLY A 231 13.31 11.29 7.10
N ALA A 232 12.84 10.09 7.43
CA ALA A 232 12.05 9.85 8.65
C ALA A 232 12.89 9.79 9.94
N CYS A 233 14.23 9.77 9.85
CA CYS A 233 15.10 9.81 11.02
C CYS A 233 15.16 11.24 11.58
N ILE A 234 14.51 11.46 12.73
CA ILE A 234 14.50 12.73 13.46
C ILE A 234 15.18 12.54 14.81
N GLY A 235 16.36 13.17 14.99
CA GLY A 235 17.18 12.96 16.18
C GLY A 235 17.87 11.59 16.19
N ALA A 236 18.98 11.43 15.47
CA ALA A 236 19.65 10.15 15.21
C ALA A 236 19.91 9.31 16.47
N ALA A 237 20.30 9.95 17.60
CA ALA A 237 20.58 9.25 18.86
C ALA A 237 19.29 8.61 19.45
N ASN A 238 18.17 9.30 19.40
CA ASN A 238 16.88 8.76 19.88
C ASN A 238 16.39 7.60 19.00
N CYS A 239 16.49 7.77 17.67
CA CYS A 239 16.13 6.72 16.72
C CYS A 239 16.96 5.45 16.93
N LEU A 240 18.28 5.60 17.09
CA LEU A 240 19.18 4.47 17.37
C LEU A 240 18.84 3.78 18.69
N LYS A 241 18.62 4.53 19.78
CA LYS A 241 18.25 3.98 21.08
C LYS A 241 16.88 3.28 21.07
N ALA A 242 15.96 3.75 20.22
CA ALA A 242 14.68 3.10 20.02
C ALA A 242 14.77 1.74 19.32
N GLY A 243 15.86 1.47 18.57
CA GLY A 243 16.09 0.21 17.87
C GLY A 243 16.15 0.31 16.35
N MET A 244 16.20 1.53 15.78
CA MET A 244 16.46 1.75 14.36
C MET A 244 17.89 1.35 14.02
N THR A 245 18.11 0.73 12.84
CA THR A 245 19.42 0.18 12.47
C THR A 245 20.10 0.95 11.33
N LEU A 246 19.34 1.59 10.45
CA LEU A 246 19.87 2.30 9.29
C LEU A 246 19.00 3.51 8.94
N ALA A 247 19.60 4.69 8.92
CA ALA A 247 18.96 5.92 8.49
C ALA A 247 19.19 6.17 7.00
N MET A 248 18.12 6.42 6.25
CA MET A 248 18.13 6.72 4.83
C MET A 248 17.48 8.08 4.52
N PRO A 249 17.88 8.76 3.45
CA PRO A 249 19.12 8.57 2.67
C PRO A 249 20.34 9.12 3.38
N ASP A 250 21.49 9.25 2.68
CA ASP A 250 22.70 9.86 3.25
C ASP A 250 22.42 11.25 3.84
N SER A 251 22.81 11.45 5.09
CA SER A 251 22.66 12.73 5.79
C SER A 251 23.81 13.71 5.57
N ASN A 252 24.72 13.42 4.62
CA ASN A 252 25.93 14.21 4.38
C ASN A 252 26.74 14.48 5.67
N GLY A 253 26.83 13.46 6.54
CA GLY A 253 27.58 13.51 7.79
C GLY A 253 26.80 14.07 8.99
N TYR A 254 25.62 14.66 8.82
CA TYR A 254 24.86 15.28 9.90
C TYR A 254 24.55 14.31 11.06
N PHE A 255 23.99 13.13 10.75
CA PHE A 255 23.71 12.13 11.79
C PHE A 255 25.00 11.58 12.41
N SER A 256 26.07 11.47 11.63
CA SER A 256 27.38 11.06 12.18
C SER A 256 27.93 12.09 13.18
N HIS A 257 27.74 13.40 12.95
CA HIS A 257 28.09 14.42 13.92
C HIS A 257 27.24 14.29 15.18
N GLN A 258 25.93 14.23 15.08
CA GLN A 258 25.02 14.06 16.23
C GLN A 258 25.39 12.85 17.10
N LEU A 259 25.68 11.71 16.49
CA LEU A 259 26.09 10.48 17.22
C LEU A 259 27.49 10.62 17.84
N SER A 260 28.43 11.22 17.13
CA SER A 260 29.81 11.40 17.61
C SER A 260 29.88 12.29 18.85
N ASP A 261 29.05 13.35 18.92
CA ASP A 261 29.00 14.30 20.01
C ASP A 261 28.64 13.66 21.36
N VAL A 262 27.81 12.59 21.33
CA VAL A 262 27.33 11.90 22.54
C VAL A 262 27.95 10.52 22.75
N TYR A 263 28.66 9.97 21.76
CA TYR A 263 29.17 8.59 21.75
C TYR A 263 30.00 8.22 22.98
N ASP A 264 30.96 9.06 23.36
CA ASP A 264 31.90 8.74 24.45
C ASP A 264 31.25 8.79 25.84
N GLN A 265 30.15 9.55 25.96
CA GLN A 265 29.44 9.79 27.22
C GLN A 265 28.23 8.88 27.43
N ASP A 266 27.72 8.22 26.39
CA ASP A 266 26.48 7.45 26.39
C ASP A 266 26.75 5.97 26.11
N SER A 267 26.71 5.15 27.17
CA SER A 267 26.93 3.71 27.08
C SER A 267 25.78 2.95 26.41
N GLU A 268 24.54 3.40 26.62
CA GLU A 268 23.36 2.80 25.96
C GLU A 268 23.44 3.01 24.44
N LEU A 269 23.81 4.21 24.02
CA LEU A 269 23.97 4.52 22.59
C LEU A 269 25.05 3.63 21.95
N ARG A 270 26.18 3.39 22.62
CA ARG A 270 27.23 2.52 22.09
C ARG A 270 26.76 1.07 21.93
N GLU A 271 26.04 0.56 22.93
CA GLU A 271 25.48 -0.79 22.88
C GLU A 271 24.48 -0.92 21.71
N LYS A 272 23.56 0.04 21.58
CA LYS A 272 22.57 0.05 20.49
C LYS A 272 23.22 0.23 19.12
N LEU A 273 24.30 0.99 19.02
CA LEU A 273 25.05 1.11 17.76
C LEU A 273 25.73 -0.21 17.36
N GLU A 274 26.27 -0.96 18.33
CA GLU A 274 26.85 -2.28 18.05
C GLU A 274 25.78 -3.31 17.64
N GLU A 275 24.61 -3.30 18.28
CA GLU A 275 23.45 -4.11 17.85
C GLU A 275 23.02 -3.76 16.43
N ALA A 276 22.83 -2.47 16.12
CA ALA A 276 22.44 -1.98 14.81
C ALA A 276 23.44 -2.37 13.72
N ASN A 277 24.73 -2.14 13.98
CA ASN A 277 25.80 -2.47 13.05
C ASN A 277 25.90 -3.98 12.78
N THR A 278 25.67 -4.81 13.81
CA THR A 278 25.63 -6.26 13.64
C THR A 278 24.54 -6.66 12.66
N LEU A 279 23.33 -6.13 12.80
CA LEU A 279 22.21 -6.41 11.91
C LEU A 279 22.46 -5.94 10.47
N VAL A 280 23.08 -4.77 10.29
CA VAL A 280 23.44 -4.26 8.94
C VAL A 280 24.47 -5.17 8.27
N ILE A 281 25.51 -5.61 9.01
CA ILE A 281 26.54 -6.51 8.49
C ILE A 281 25.97 -7.89 8.15
N GLU A 282 25.14 -8.45 9.02
CA GLU A 282 24.47 -9.72 8.78
C GLU A 282 23.53 -9.66 7.57
N ALA A 283 22.77 -8.56 7.43
CA ALA A 283 21.91 -8.34 6.28
C ALA A 283 22.72 -8.23 4.99
N ALA A 284 23.82 -7.46 5.00
CA ALA A 284 24.71 -7.34 3.85
C ALA A 284 25.33 -8.69 3.47
N GLY A 285 25.69 -9.52 4.45
CA GLY A 285 26.20 -10.88 4.22
C GLY A 285 25.14 -11.83 3.66
N LYS A 286 23.91 -11.75 4.14
CA LYS A 286 22.82 -12.64 3.75
C LYS A 286 22.21 -12.30 2.38
N TRP A 287 21.96 -11.02 2.13
CA TRP A 287 21.21 -10.56 0.96
C TRP A 287 22.11 -10.10 -0.20
N ASN A 288 23.41 -9.96 0.00
CA ASN A 288 24.41 -9.65 -1.04
C ASN A 288 24.74 -10.89 -1.94
N GLY A 289 24.10 -12.00 -1.75
CA GLY A 289 24.45 -13.25 -2.46
C GLY A 289 23.82 -13.42 -3.84
N GLY A 290 22.92 -12.53 -4.26
CA GLY A 290 22.27 -12.59 -5.57
C GLY A 290 23.18 -12.20 -6.73
N HIS A 291 24.19 -11.35 -6.50
CA HIS A 291 25.00 -10.73 -7.56
C HIS A 291 26.27 -11.52 -7.87
N LYS A 292 26.16 -12.76 -8.29
CA LYS A 292 27.31 -13.49 -8.84
C LYS A 292 27.66 -13.08 -10.28
N GLN A 293 26.86 -12.23 -10.91
CA GLN A 293 27.06 -11.75 -12.29
C GLN A 293 26.89 -10.24 -12.35
N LYS A 294 27.63 -9.56 -13.24
CA LYS A 294 27.41 -8.13 -13.53
C LYS A 294 25.99 -7.90 -14.01
N SER A 295 25.44 -6.72 -13.71
CA SER A 295 24.13 -6.26 -14.19
C SER A 295 23.96 -6.53 -15.67
N ASP A 296 22.90 -7.27 -16.01
CA ASP A 296 22.61 -7.64 -17.40
C ASP A 296 21.10 -7.76 -17.63
N ASN A 297 20.48 -6.64 -17.97
CA ASN A 297 19.04 -6.59 -18.26
C ASN A 297 18.62 -7.49 -19.43
N SER A 298 19.57 -7.90 -20.30
CA SER A 298 19.25 -8.81 -21.42
C SER A 298 18.89 -10.22 -20.97
N LYS A 299 19.12 -10.54 -19.70
CA LYS A 299 18.77 -11.83 -19.09
C LYS A 299 17.39 -11.86 -18.46
N ILE A 300 16.70 -10.71 -18.36
CA ILE A 300 15.34 -10.65 -17.84
C ILE A 300 14.39 -11.20 -18.90
N ASP A 301 13.59 -12.19 -18.51
CA ASP A 301 12.51 -12.71 -19.37
C ASP A 301 11.23 -11.86 -19.16
N PHE A 302 11.27 -10.64 -19.70
CA PHE A 302 10.11 -9.74 -19.66
C PHE A 302 8.83 -10.38 -20.24
N ALA A 303 8.95 -11.27 -21.22
CA ALA A 303 7.79 -11.95 -21.81
C ALA A 303 7.16 -12.95 -20.83
N ALA A 304 7.95 -13.65 -20.02
CA ALA A 304 7.44 -14.52 -18.96
C ALA A 304 6.81 -13.69 -17.83
N HIS A 305 7.48 -12.62 -17.40
CA HIS A 305 6.96 -11.74 -16.34
C HIS A 305 5.67 -11.02 -16.76
N HIS A 306 5.57 -10.57 -18.02
CA HIS A 306 4.35 -10.01 -18.58
C HIS A 306 3.17 -10.99 -18.52
N LYS A 307 3.39 -12.29 -18.76
CA LYS A 307 2.35 -13.33 -18.61
C LYS A 307 1.90 -13.47 -17.15
N VAL A 308 2.81 -13.31 -16.19
CA VAL A 308 2.45 -13.28 -14.76
C VAL A 308 1.59 -12.04 -14.46
N ALA A 309 2.01 -10.86 -14.95
CA ALA A 309 1.26 -9.61 -14.81
C ALA A 309 -0.15 -9.74 -15.42
N LEU A 310 -0.29 -10.35 -16.60
CA LEU A 310 -1.58 -10.56 -17.27
C LEU A 310 -2.50 -11.51 -16.48
N ARG A 311 -1.97 -12.63 -15.98
CA ARG A 311 -2.76 -13.53 -15.12
C ARG A 311 -3.20 -12.82 -13.84
N PHE A 312 -2.32 -12.01 -13.28
CA PHE A 312 -2.63 -11.25 -12.08
C PHE A 312 -3.75 -10.24 -12.35
N ALA A 313 -3.61 -9.43 -13.40
CA ALA A 313 -4.60 -8.43 -13.80
C ALA A 313 -5.99 -9.05 -14.06
N THR A 314 -6.04 -10.19 -14.75
CA THR A 314 -7.31 -10.91 -15.02
C THR A 314 -7.92 -11.53 -13.77
N SER A 315 -7.10 -12.00 -12.82
CA SER A 315 -7.56 -12.61 -11.57
C SER A 315 -8.01 -11.60 -10.52
N SER A 316 -7.61 -10.33 -10.67
CA SER A 316 -7.84 -9.27 -9.69
C SER A 316 -8.98 -8.32 -10.08
N ALA A 317 -9.26 -8.16 -11.37
CA ALA A 317 -10.35 -7.31 -11.82
C ALA A 317 -11.70 -7.79 -11.26
N VAL A 318 -12.52 -6.84 -10.77
CA VAL A 318 -13.77 -7.13 -10.08
C VAL A 318 -14.96 -6.78 -10.95
N LEU A 319 -15.78 -7.78 -11.29
CA LEU A 319 -17.06 -7.54 -11.94
C LEU A 319 -18.07 -7.11 -10.87
N LEU A 320 -18.41 -5.82 -10.86
CA LEU A 320 -19.29 -5.23 -9.84
C LEU A 320 -20.77 -5.33 -10.20
N LYS A 321 -21.09 -5.33 -11.50
CA LYS A 321 -22.46 -5.51 -12.02
C LYS A 321 -22.42 -6.18 -13.38
N ASN A 322 -23.40 -7.05 -13.66
CA ASN A 322 -23.61 -7.60 -14.99
C ASN A 322 -25.08 -8.03 -15.19
N ASP A 323 -25.81 -7.27 -15.98
CA ASP A 323 -27.20 -7.58 -16.39
C ASP A 323 -27.21 -8.39 -17.71
N GLY A 324 -26.26 -9.30 -17.88
CA GLY A 324 -26.14 -10.14 -19.08
C GLY A 324 -25.50 -9.40 -20.29
N ALA A 325 -24.86 -8.26 -20.08
CA ALA A 325 -24.16 -7.53 -21.13
C ALA A 325 -22.73 -8.03 -21.36
N LEU A 326 -22.17 -8.73 -20.41
CA LEU A 326 -20.86 -9.39 -20.47
C LEU A 326 -20.98 -10.90 -20.28
N PRO A 327 -20.14 -11.70 -20.95
CA PRO A 327 -19.12 -11.29 -21.92
C PRO A 327 -19.72 -10.76 -23.22
N LEU A 328 -18.95 -9.90 -23.92
CA LEU A 328 -19.32 -9.34 -25.23
C LEU A 328 -19.51 -10.45 -26.28
N VAL A 329 -20.47 -10.25 -27.15
CA VAL A 329 -20.65 -11.14 -28.30
C VAL A 329 -19.43 -11.06 -29.21
N PRO A 330 -18.81 -12.19 -29.61
CA PRO A 330 -17.64 -12.20 -30.50
C PRO A 330 -17.87 -11.40 -31.79
N ASN A 331 -16.88 -10.64 -32.22
CA ASN A 331 -16.89 -9.83 -33.44
C ASN A 331 -18.00 -8.75 -33.48
N ALA A 332 -18.58 -8.39 -32.34
CA ALA A 332 -19.58 -7.34 -32.28
C ALA A 332 -18.99 -5.96 -32.66
N LYS A 333 -19.84 -5.09 -33.17
CA LYS A 333 -19.50 -3.69 -33.38
C LYS A 333 -19.70 -2.91 -32.07
N LEU A 334 -18.64 -2.25 -31.61
CA LEU A 334 -18.60 -1.55 -30.33
C LEU A 334 -18.49 -0.04 -30.52
N ALA A 335 -19.14 0.71 -29.66
CA ALA A 335 -18.82 2.11 -29.41
C ALA A 335 -17.93 2.19 -28.17
N ILE A 336 -16.82 2.91 -28.23
CA ILE A 336 -15.92 3.11 -27.08
C ILE A 336 -15.71 4.60 -26.84
N ILE A 337 -15.95 5.03 -25.60
CA ILE A 337 -15.78 6.44 -25.17
C ILE A 337 -14.90 6.47 -23.93
N GLY A 338 -13.96 7.42 -23.91
CA GLY A 338 -13.07 7.71 -22.78
C GLY A 338 -11.59 7.64 -23.16
N GLY A 339 -10.81 8.65 -22.79
CA GLY A 339 -9.35 8.69 -23.04
C GLY A 339 -8.60 7.50 -22.43
N LEU A 340 -9.10 6.97 -21.30
CA LEU A 340 -8.51 5.81 -20.63
C LEU A 340 -8.61 4.50 -21.43
N ALA A 341 -9.39 4.44 -22.51
CA ALA A 341 -9.39 3.27 -23.40
C ALA A 341 -8.16 3.18 -24.29
N ALA A 342 -7.60 4.34 -24.68
CA ALA A 342 -6.44 4.47 -25.54
C ALA A 342 -5.14 4.66 -24.74
N THR A 343 -5.21 5.36 -23.60
CA THR A 343 -4.08 5.58 -22.69
C THR A 343 -4.44 5.00 -21.33
N MET A 344 -3.98 3.78 -21.08
CA MET A 344 -4.37 3.04 -19.89
C MET A 344 -3.82 3.67 -18.61
N LYS A 345 -4.66 3.76 -17.57
CA LYS A 345 -4.24 4.05 -16.20
C LYS A 345 -4.00 2.73 -15.47
N PHE A 346 -2.74 2.36 -15.26
CA PHE A 346 -2.37 1.05 -14.75
C PHE A 346 -1.51 1.08 -13.47
N GLN A 347 -1.02 2.25 -13.07
CA GLN A 347 -0.22 2.45 -11.86
C GLN A 347 -0.48 3.83 -11.23
N GLY A 348 -0.03 4.03 -9.97
CA GLY A 348 -0.11 5.30 -9.26
C GLY A 348 1.14 6.17 -9.44
N GLY A 349 1.09 7.40 -8.92
CA GLY A 349 2.21 8.35 -8.93
C GLY A 349 3.03 8.30 -7.64
N GLY A 350 4.34 8.61 -7.72
CA GLY A 350 5.23 8.70 -6.57
C GLY A 350 6.42 7.74 -6.63
N SER A 351 6.96 7.37 -5.48
CA SER A 351 8.14 6.50 -5.36
C SER A 351 7.92 5.07 -5.89
N SER A 352 6.68 4.64 -6.01
CA SER A 352 6.32 3.32 -6.57
C SER A 352 6.12 3.30 -8.08
N HIS A 353 6.33 4.42 -8.80
CA HIS A 353 6.15 4.49 -10.25
C HIS A 353 7.22 3.68 -10.99
N ILE A 354 6.79 2.73 -11.86
CA ILE A 354 7.65 1.82 -12.62
C ILE A 354 7.79 2.32 -14.05
N ASN A 355 9.01 2.26 -14.60
CA ASN A 355 9.28 2.46 -16.01
C ASN A 355 9.01 1.14 -16.75
N ALA A 356 7.77 0.96 -17.18
CA ALA A 356 7.31 -0.25 -17.87
C ALA A 356 7.52 -0.17 -19.39
N ALA A 357 7.58 -1.32 -20.03
CA ALA A 357 7.46 -1.38 -21.48
C ALA A 357 6.06 -0.95 -21.94
N GLU A 358 5.95 -0.47 -23.17
CA GLU A 358 4.66 -0.16 -23.77
C GLU A 358 3.97 -1.45 -24.24
N TYR A 359 2.72 -1.62 -23.84
CA TYR A 359 1.86 -2.73 -24.22
C TYR A 359 0.55 -2.21 -24.81
N PRO A 360 -0.18 -3.06 -25.58
CA PRO A 360 -1.41 -2.65 -26.22
C PRO A 360 -2.44 -2.10 -25.22
N SER A 361 -3.07 -0.98 -25.57
CA SER A 361 -4.22 -0.44 -24.86
C SER A 361 -5.44 -1.37 -24.95
N ALA A 362 -6.49 -1.12 -24.16
CA ALA A 362 -7.75 -1.87 -24.28
C ALA A 362 -8.36 -1.72 -25.67
N LEU A 363 -8.25 -0.54 -26.27
CA LEU A 363 -8.73 -0.26 -27.62
C LEU A 363 -8.01 -1.13 -28.68
N GLU A 364 -6.68 -1.23 -28.59
CA GLU A 364 -5.87 -2.04 -29.51
C GLU A 364 -6.09 -3.53 -29.28
N SER A 365 -6.16 -3.95 -28.03
CA SER A 365 -6.38 -5.35 -27.64
C SER A 365 -7.75 -5.86 -28.10
N LEU A 366 -8.81 -5.06 -27.96
CA LEU A 366 -10.15 -5.42 -28.46
C LEU A 366 -10.17 -5.49 -30.00
N LYS A 367 -9.49 -4.58 -30.70
CA LYS A 367 -9.34 -4.68 -32.16
C LYS A 367 -8.62 -5.96 -32.57
N ALA A 368 -7.55 -6.33 -31.85
CA ALA A 368 -6.81 -7.56 -32.13
C ALA A 368 -7.66 -8.82 -31.91
N LEU A 369 -8.68 -8.77 -31.04
CA LEU A 369 -9.66 -9.83 -30.85
C LEU A 369 -10.79 -9.86 -31.90
N GLY A 370 -10.74 -8.96 -32.91
CA GLY A 370 -11.69 -8.96 -34.04
C GLY A 370 -12.92 -8.07 -33.83
N TYR A 371 -12.99 -7.25 -32.80
CA TYR A 371 -14.10 -6.31 -32.63
C TYR A 371 -13.99 -5.12 -33.59
N GLU A 372 -15.11 -4.76 -34.22
CA GLU A 372 -15.22 -3.52 -34.99
C GLU A 372 -15.48 -2.36 -34.06
N ILE A 373 -14.58 -1.37 -34.00
CA ILE A 373 -14.63 -0.30 -32.99
C ILE A 373 -14.79 1.06 -33.63
N GLU A 374 -15.81 1.81 -33.18
CA GLU A 374 -15.86 3.27 -33.32
C GLU A 374 -15.49 3.88 -31.98
N TYR A 375 -14.51 4.79 -31.98
CA TYR A 375 -13.93 5.40 -30.79
C TYR A 375 -14.08 6.91 -30.80
N ALA A 376 -14.42 7.48 -29.63
CA ALA A 376 -14.34 8.90 -29.35
C ALA A 376 -13.67 9.12 -27.98
N GLU A 377 -12.69 10.01 -27.91
CA GLU A 377 -11.96 10.29 -26.68
C GLU A 377 -12.89 10.85 -25.58
N GLY A 378 -13.77 11.80 -25.93
CA GLY A 378 -14.71 12.47 -25.03
C GLY A 378 -14.04 13.37 -23.99
N TYR A 379 -13.03 12.88 -23.31
CA TYR A 379 -12.18 13.61 -22.38
C TYR A 379 -10.75 13.04 -22.43
N PRO A 380 -9.70 13.89 -22.30
CA PRO A 380 -8.31 13.45 -22.27
C PRO A 380 -7.92 12.90 -20.89
N THR A 381 -6.82 12.13 -20.83
CA THR A 381 -6.31 11.59 -19.56
C THR A 381 -5.66 12.64 -18.66
N ASP A 382 -5.15 13.74 -19.22
CA ASP A 382 -4.55 14.85 -18.46
C ASP A 382 -5.59 15.84 -17.89
N LEU A 383 -6.90 15.63 -18.19
CA LEU A 383 -8.05 16.42 -17.74
C LEU A 383 -7.93 17.96 -17.88
N GLY A 384 -6.75 18.46 -18.27
CA GLY A 384 -6.46 19.89 -18.36
C GLY A 384 -7.02 20.58 -19.62
N ASN A 385 -7.22 19.81 -20.69
CA ASN A 385 -7.54 20.32 -22.03
C ASN A 385 -8.72 19.59 -22.64
N VAL A 386 -9.87 19.60 -21.99
CA VAL A 386 -11.08 18.99 -22.55
C VAL A 386 -11.53 19.77 -23.77
N SER A 387 -11.45 19.13 -24.95
CA SER A 387 -11.88 19.70 -26.21
C SER A 387 -13.41 19.64 -26.33
N GLU A 388 -14.08 20.79 -26.55
CA GLU A 388 -15.53 20.81 -26.85
C GLU A 388 -15.87 19.93 -28.06
N LYS A 389 -15.00 19.90 -29.06
CA LYS A 389 -15.15 19.04 -30.24
C LYS A 389 -15.10 17.56 -29.88
N GLY A 390 -14.13 17.13 -29.06
CA GLY A 390 -14.01 15.74 -28.62
C GLY A 390 -15.20 15.30 -27.77
N TYR A 391 -15.68 16.18 -26.89
CA TYR A 391 -16.87 15.96 -26.09
C TYR A 391 -18.13 15.80 -26.97
N GLY A 392 -18.34 16.68 -27.97
CA GLY A 392 -19.46 16.59 -28.91
C GLY A 392 -19.42 15.31 -29.76
N GLN A 393 -18.23 14.88 -30.22
CA GLN A 393 -18.04 13.62 -30.96
C GLN A 393 -18.45 12.40 -30.12
N ALA A 394 -18.15 12.41 -28.83
CA ALA A 394 -18.55 11.34 -27.91
C ALA A 394 -20.06 11.24 -27.78
N LEU A 395 -20.77 12.36 -27.66
CA LEU A 395 -22.23 12.37 -27.60
C LEU A 395 -22.88 11.90 -28.89
N GLU A 396 -22.35 12.31 -30.05
CA GLU A 396 -22.85 11.82 -31.35
C GLU A 396 -22.61 10.30 -31.50
N LEU A 397 -21.46 9.79 -31.06
CA LEU A 397 -21.21 8.37 -31.04
C LEU A 397 -22.20 7.61 -30.11
N ALA A 398 -22.50 8.19 -28.94
CA ALA A 398 -23.47 7.60 -28.00
C ALA A 398 -24.87 7.53 -28.59
N LYS A 399 -25.37 8.62 -29.23
CA LYS A 399 -26.67 8.63 -29.95
C LYS A 399 -26.71 7.57 -31.06
N LYS A 400 -25.63 7.44 -31.82
CA LYS A 400 -25.53 6.44 -32.88
C LYS A 400 -25.55 5.02 -32.29
N ALA A 401 -24.80 4.76 -31.21
CA ALA A 401 -24.81 3.49 -30.52
C ALA A 401 -26.18 3.10 -29.99
N ALA A 402 -26.93 4.06 -29.40
CA ALA A 402 -28.28 3.87 -28.93
C ALA A 402 -29.23 3.50 -30.11
N ALA A 403 -29.19 4.25 -31.21
CA ALA A 403 -30.01 4.00 -32.40
C ALA A 403 -29.74 2.63 -33.03
N GLU A 404 -28.50 2.20 -33.07
CA GLU A 404 -28.05 0.92 -33.62
C GLU A 404 -28.14 -0.24 -32.60
N LYS A 405 -28.51 0.03 -31.34
CA LYS A 405 -28.58 -0.95 -30.22
C LYS A 405 -27.30 -1.74 -30.03
N ARG A 406 -26.16 -1.09 -30.19
CA ARG A 406 -24.85 -1.71 -29.98
C ARG A 406 -24.27 -1.35 -28.62
N PRO A 407 -23.46 -2.24 -28.00
CA PRO A 407 -22.82 -1.97 -26.71
C PRO A 407 -21.95 -0.73 -26.77
N LEU A 408 -22.05 0.12 -25.73
CA LEU A 408 -21.17 1.26 -25.53
C LEU A 408 -20.30 1.01 -24.30
N LEU A 409 -18.99 0.91 -24.51
CA LEU A 409 -18.01 0.83 -23.43
C LEU A 409 -17.62 2.26 -23.03
N PHE A 410 -17.84 2.61 -21.76
CA PHE A 410 -17.41 3.88 -21.19
C PHE A 410 -16.27 3.65 -20.21
N PHE A 411 -15.06 4.12 -20.57
CA PHE A 411 -13.88 4.03 -19.75
C PHE A 411 -13.78 5.25 -18.86
N CYS A 412 -13.67 5.10 -17.54
CA CYS A 412 -13.55 6.20 -16.59
C CYS A 412 -12.71 5.81 -15.37
N GLY A 413 -12.24 6.79 -14.62
CA GLY A 413 -11.39 6.51 -13.45
C GLY A 413 -10.62 7.74 -12.99
N LEU A 414 -9.77 7.51 -12.00
CA LEU A 414 -8.88 8.53 -11.46
C LEU A 414 -7.64 8.65 -12.35
N THR A 415 -7.11 9.87 -12.45
CA THR A 415 -5.81 10.12 -13.10
C THR A 415 -4.74 10.35 -12.03
N GLU A 416 -3.49 10.49 -12.42
CA GLU A 416 -2.37 10.74 -11.49
C GLU A 416 -2.52 12.02 -10.66
N GLU A 417 -3.37 12.94 -11.10
CA GLU A 417 -3.68 14.15 -10.32
C GLU A 417 -4.47 13.85 -9.03
N PHE A 418 -5.14 12.68 -8.96
CA PHE A 418 -6.03 12.29 -7.86
C PHE A 418 -5.45 11.20 -6.96
N GLU A 419 -4.53 10.38 -7.46
CA GLU A 419 -3.93 9.27 -6.72
C GLU A 419 -2.42 9.31 -6.84
N GLY A 420 -1.74 9.52 -5.72
CA GLY A 420 -0.29 9.58 -5.68
C GLY A 420 0.25 9.82 -4.28
N GLU A 421 1.53 9.63 -4.14
CA GLU A 421 2.26 9.95 -2.92
C GLU A 421 2.33 11.46 -2.69
N GLY A 422 2.25 11.89 -1.43
CA GLY A 422 2.43 13.27 -0.98
C GLY A 422 1.16 14.14 -1.00
N PHE A 423 0.00 13.59 -1.34
CA PHE A 423 -1.28 14.30 -1.28
C PHE A 423 -2.45 13.32 -1.15
N ASP A 424 -3.52 13.77 -0.50
CA ASP A 424 -4.76 13.03 -0.34
C ASP A 424 -5.84 13.56 -1.31
N ARG A 425 -6.89 12.77 -1.50
CA ARG A 425 -8.09 13.15 -2.26
C ARG A 425 -9.02 13.97 -1.38
N ASP A 426 -9.76 14.90 -2.02
CA ASP A 426 -10.81 15.69 -1.36
C ASP A 426 -12.18 14.98 -1.36
N THR A 427 -12.39 14.02 -2.29
CA THR A 427 -13.68 13.33 -2.48
C THR A 427 -13.46 11.95 -3.14
N ILE A 428 -14.41 11.04 -2.95
CA ILE A 428 -14.46 9.78 -3.70
C ILE A 428 -15.07 9.93 -5.11
N ALA A 429 -15.60 11.10 -5.45
CA ALA A 429 -16.21 11.33 -6.76
C ALA A 429 -15.20 11.18 -7.91
N LEU A 430 -15.69 10.72 -9.05
CA LEU A 430 -14.94 10.77 -10.31
C LEU A 430 -14.75 12.22 -10.79
N PRO A 431 -13.76 12.50 -11.64
CA PRO A 431 -13.57 13.81 -12.26
C PRO A 431 -14.85 14.30 -12.94
N GLN A 432 -15.22 15.56 -12.67
CA GLN A 432 -16.50 16.14 -13.10
C GLN A 432 -16.75 16.05 -14.61
N VAL A 433 -15.70 16.12 -15.43
CA VAL A 433 -15.83 15.98 -16.88
C VAL A 433 -16.32 14.58 -17.27
N GLN A 434 -15.87 13.54 -16.56
CA GLN A 434 -16.28 12.17 -16.82
C GLN A 434 -17.74 11.95 -16.38
N THR A 435 -18.13 12.43 -15.21
CA THR A 435 -19.50 12.26 -14.69
C THR A 435 -20.52 12.99 -15.54
N LYS A 436 -20.25 14.24 -15.93
CA LYS A 436 -21.13 15.01 -16.83
C LYS A 436 -21.30 14.34 -18.20
N LEU A 437 -20.20 13.82 -18.78
CA LEU A 437 -20.28 13.12 -20.06
C LEU A 437 -21.10 11.84 -19.94
N LEU A 438 -20.87 11.06 -18.87
CA LEU A 438 -21.59 9.81 -18.64
C LEU A 438 -23.10 10.06 -18.45
N ASP A 439 -23.49 11.07 -17.66
CA ASP A 439 -24.90 11.41 -17.46
C ASP A 439 -25.60 11.75 -18.80
N GLN A 440 -24.96 12.55 -19.67
CA GLN A 440 -25.49 12.86 -21.00
C GLN A 440 -25.49 11.64 -21.93
N ILE A 441 -24.51 10.74 -21.84
CA ILE A 441 -24.53 9.47 -22.58
C ILE A 441 -25.74 8.63 -22.17
N LEU A 442 -26.00 8.52 -20.86
CA LEU A 442 -27.14 7.76 -20.34
C LEU A 442 -28.49 8.34 -20.80
N GLU A 443 -28.60 9.67 -20.94
CA GLU A 443 -29.79 10.34 -21.49
C GLU A 443 -30.07 9.95 -22.97
N THR A 444 -29.07 9.51 -23.73
CA THR A 444 -29.26 9.03 -25.11
C THR A 444 -29.99 7.68 -25.20
N GLY A 445 -30.11 6.96 -24.09
CA GLY A 445 -30.61 5.58 -24.03
C GLY A 445 -29.63 4.51 -24.51
N ALA A 446 -28.35 4.84 -24.63
CA ALA A 446 -27.32 3.86 -24.98
C ALA A 446 -27.15 2.80 -23.88
N GLU A 447 -26.91 1.53 -24.29
CA GLU A 447 -26.61 0.43 -23.36
C GLU A 447 -25.12 0.51 -22.93
N VAL A 448 -24.88 1.12 -21.78
CA VAL A 448 -23.53 1.41 -21.29
C VAL A 448 -22.98 0.24 -20.48
N ILE A 449 -21.74 -0.13 -20.77
CA ILE A 449 -20.86 -0.98 -19.96
C ILE A 449 -19.74 -0.08 -19.45
N ALA A 450 -19.63 0.11 -18.14
CA ALA A 450 -18.60 0.96 -17.56
C ALA A 450 -17.35 0.14 -17.21
N VAL A 451 -16.18 0.63 -17.59
CA VAL A 451 -14.87 0.09 -17.20
C VAL A 451 -14.17 1.14 -16.36
N THR A 452 -13.87 0.82 -15.11
CA THR A 452 -13.40 1.79 -14.12
C THR A 452 -11.99 1.51 -13.61
N PHE A 453 -11.21 2.58 -13.36
CA PHE A 453 -9.81 2.51 -12.92
C PHE A 453 -9.59 3.41 -11.70
N SER A 454 -9.16 2.83 -10.57
CA SER A 454 -8.73 3.55 -9.37
C SER A 454 -8.03 2.61 -8.40
N GLY A 455 -7.09 3.12 -7.61
CA GLY A 455 -6.42 2.36 -6.55
C GLY A 455 -7.15 2.35 -5.21
N ALA A 456 -8.28 3.08 -5.14
CA ALA A 456 -9.13 3.21 -3.94
C ALA A 456 -10.60 3.33 -4.36
N PRO A 457 -11.56 3.20 -3.43
CA PRO A 457 -12.98 3.36 -3.72
C PRO A 457 -13.30 4.69 -4.42
N ILE A 458 -14.18 4.61 -5.42
CA ILE A 458 -14.76 5.73 -6.14
C ILE A 458 -16.29 5.68 -6.06
N ASP A 459 -16.95 6.82 -6.19
CA ASP A 459 -18.40 6.86 -6.30
C ASP A 459 -18.87 6.30 -7.64
N ILE A 460 -19.44 5.10 -7.60
CA ILE A 460 -20.05 4.41 -8.75
C ILE A 460 -21.58 4.65 -8.74
N TYR A 461 -21.98 5.92 -8.62
CA TYR A 461 -23.38 6.36 -8.55
C TYR A 461 -24.23 5.90 -9.75
N PHE A 462 -23.58 5.63 -10.87
CA PHE A 462 -24.20 5.22 -12.13
C PHE A 462 -24.46 3.71 -12.21
N ALA A 463 -24.02 2.92 -11.23
CA ALA A 463 -24.12 1.46 -11.30
C ALA A 463 -25.53 0.96 -11.63
N ASP A 464 -26.56 1.58 -11.06
CA ASP A 464 -27.96 1.18 -11.31
C ASP A 464 -28.47 1.53 -12.72
N LYS A 465 -27.76 2.43 -13.43
CA LYS A 465 -28.16 2.94 -14.76
C LYS A 465 -27.43 2.28 -15.93
N VAL A 466 -26.35 1.52 -15.66
CA VAL A 466 -25.54 0.85 -16.68
C VAL A 466 -25.81 -0.65 -16.71
N ARG A 467 -25.49 -1.33 -17.80
CA ARG A 467 -25.70 -2.77 -17.98
C ARG A 467 -24.64 -3.63 -17.26
N ALA A 468 -23.41 -3.14 -17.18
CA ALA A 468 -22.34 -3.81 -16.44
C ALA A 468 -21.32 -2.80 -15.94
N VAL A 469 -20.59 -3.18 -14.87
CA VAL A 469 -19.45 -2.43 -14.31
C VAL A 469 -18.32 -3.40 -14.08
N LEU A 470 -17.19 -3.20 -14.79
CA LEU A 470 -15.94 -3.90 -14.58
C LEU A 470 -14.91 -2.95 -13.96
N HIS A 471 -14.51 -3.22 -12.72
CA HIS A 471 -13.50 -2.44 -12.00
C HIS A 471 -12.13 -3.09 -12.13
N MET A 472 -11.20 -2.39 -12.79
CA MET A 472 -9.88 -2.92 -13.12
C MET A 472 -8.82 -2.61 -12.05
N TYR A 473 -9.11 -1.76 -11.07
CA TYR A 473 -8.09 -1.20 -10.19
C TYR A 473 -6.96 -0.51 -11.00
N LEU A 474 -5.70 -0.60 -10.52
CA LEU A 474 -4.48 -0.23 -11.24
C LEU A 474 -3.69 -1.51 -11.48
N CYS A 475 -3.97 -2.17 -12.60
CA CYS A 475 -3.65 -3.58 -12.82
C CYS A 475 -2.34 -3.84 -13.58
N GLY A 476 -1.39 -2.89 -13.55
CA GLY A 476 -0.06 -3.08 -14.15
C GLY A 476 -0.03 -3.00 -15.66
N GLU A 477 1.13 -3.31 -16.27
CA GLU A 477 1.39 -3.12 -17.70
C GLU A 477 0.47 -3.92 -18.62
N ALA A 478 -0.03 -5.07 -18.16
CA ALA A 478 -0.93 -5.93 -18.94
C ALA A 478 -2.41 -5.48 -18.92
N CYS A 479 -2.68 -4.27 -18.42
CA CYS A 479 -4.02 -3.73 -18.17
C CYS A 479 -4.93 -3.77 -19.42
N GLY A 480 -4.42 -3.38 -20.58
CA GLY A 480 -5.21 -3.36 -21.83
C GLY A 480 -5.60 -4.74 -22.30
N GLU A 481 -4.67 -5.68 -22.28
CA GLU A 481 -4.90 -7.08 -22.66
C GLU A 481 -5.86 -7.77 -21.68
N ALA A 482 -5.65 -7.58 -20.37
CA ALA A 482 -6.52 -8.13 -19.34
C ALA A 482 -7.95 -7.62 -19.49
N CYS A 483 -8.13 -6.31 -19.71
CA CYS A 483 -9.42 -5.70 -19.93
C CYS A 483 -10.14 -6.33 -21.16
N ALA A 484 -9.45 -6.50 -22.26
CA ALA A 484 -10.00 -7.12 -23.47
C ALA A 484 -10.38 -8.59 -23.26
N GLN A 485 -9.54 -9.39 -22.57
CA GLN A 485 -9.83 -10.78 -22.25
C GLN A 485 -11.04 -10.94 -21.33
N LEU A 486 -11.16 -10.06 -20.32
CA LEU A 486 -12.30 -10.08 -19.41
C LEU A 486 -13.59 -9.68 -20.13
N LEU A 487 -13.57 -8.58 -20.89
CA LEU A 487 -14.75 -8.11 -21.64
C LEU A 487 -15.22 -9.14 -22.68
N SER A 488 -14.30 -9.83 -23.36
CA SER A 488 -14.64 -10.83 -24.37
C SER A 488 -15.00 -12.22 -23.81
N GLY A 489 -14.79 -12.46 -22.51
CA GLY A 489 -15.00 -13.77 -21.90
C GLY A 489 -13.87 -14.78 -22.15
N GLN A 490 -12.73 -14.37 -22.70
CA GLN A 490 -11.53 -15.22 -22.76
C GLN A 490 -10.96 -15.48 -21.37
N ALA A 491 -11.14 -14.52 -20.46
CA ALA A 491 -10.92 -14.70 -19.02
C ALA A 491 -12.24 -14.48 -18.26
N ASN A 492 -12.43 -15.23 -17.19
CA ASN A 492 -13.58 -15.08 -16.31
C ASN A 492 -13.21 -14.23 -15.10
N PRO A 493 -13.90 -13.11 -14.81
CA PRO A 493 -13.64 -12.31 -13.63
C PRO A 493 -13.71 -13.14 -12.35
N SER A 494 -12.72 -12.98 -11.48
CA SER A 494 -12.65 -13.71 -10.21
C SER A 494 -12.14 -12.88 -9.04
N GLY A 495 -11.90 -11.59 -9.27
CA GLY A 495 -11.50 -10.64 -8.25
C GLY A 495 -12.61 -10.38 -7.24
N LYS A 496 -12.22 -10.09 -6.00
CA LYS A 496 -13.10 -9.71 -4.89
C LYS A 496 -12.57 -8.42 -4.27
N LEU A 497 -13.45 -7.48 -3.95
CA LEU A 497 -13.06 -6.23 -3.32
C LEU A 497 -12.31 -6.50 -2.01
N ALA A 498 -11.14 -5.89 -1.85
CA ALA A 498 -10.35 -5.94 -0.62
C ALA A 498 -10.64 -4.75 0.31
N GLU A 499 -11.66 -3.98 -0.03
CA GLU A 499 -12.14 -2.80 0.69
C GLU A 499 -13.59 -2.52 0.33
N THR A 500 -14.31 -1.88 1.26
CA THR A 500 -15.71 -1.49 1.07
C THR A 500 -15.83 -0.25 0.19
N PHE A 501 -16.77 -0.26 -0.75
CA PHE A 501 -17.14 0.92 -1.55
C PHE A 501 -18.36 1.60 -0.92
N PRO A 502 -18.21 2.73 -0.22
CA PRO A 502 -19.34 3.46 0.38
C PRO A 502 -20.16 4.19 -0.69
N PHE A 503 -21.36 4.65 -0.33
CA PHE A 503 -22.14 5.55 -1.19
C PHE A 503 -21.54 6.97 -1.21
N SER A 504 -20.93 7.39 -0.11
CA SER A 504 -20.36 8.73 0.04
C SER A 504 -19.17 8.66 1.00
N GLU A 505 -18.22 9.59 0.88
CA GLU A 505 -17.18 9.80 1.88
C GLU A 505 -17.75 10.13 3.27
N LYS A 506 -18.96 10.69 3.34
CA LYS A 506 -19.67 10.99 4.60
C LYS A 506 -20.08 9.75 5.38
N ASP A 507 -20.21 8.62 4.69
CA ASP A 507 -20.58 7.35 5.30
C ASP A 507 -19.36 6.59 5.86
N THR A 508 -18.14 7.14 5.69
CA THR A 508 -16.92 6.48 6.17
C THR A 508 -16.71 6.67 7.67
N PRO A 509 -16.12 5.69 8.38
CA PRO A 509 -15.91 5.77 9.82
C PRO A 509 -15.04 6.95 10.26
N CYS A 510 -14.13 7.40 9.40
CA CYS A 510 -13.21 8.51 9.66
C CYS A 510 -13.69 9.87 9.11
N TYR A 511 -14.96 9.99 8.67
CA TYR A 511 -15.47 11.25 8.15
C TYR A 511 -15.38 12.37 9.20
N GLY A 512 -14.82 13.53 8.78
CA GLY A 512 -14.55 14.65 9.66
C GLY A 512 -13.34 14.48 10.58
N ASN A 513 -12.62 13.35 10.45
CA ASN A 513 -11.44 13.01 11.26
C ASN A 513 -10.30 12.44 10.41
N PHE A 514 -10.14 12.95 9.19
CA PHE A 514 -9.11 12.57 8.23
C PHE A 514 -8.57 13.84 7.54
N GLY A 515 -7.27 13.94 7.37
CA GLY A 515 -6.63 14.99 6.56
C GLY A 515 -6.77 16.43 7.09
N GLY A 516 -7.05 16.63 8.40
CA GLY A 516 -7.22 17.94 9.04
C GLY A 516 -5.98 18.84 8.94
N GLU A 517 -6.14 20.11 9.39
CA GLU A 517 -5.03 21.07 9.49
C GLU A 517 -4.21 20.86 10.78
N ASP A 518 -4.77 20.15 11.76
CA ASP A 518 -4.09 19.76 13.00
C ASP A 518 -3.13 18.60 12.75
N ASP A 519 -2.04 18.57 13.49
CA ASP A 519 -1.13 17.44 13.52
C ASP A 519 -1.70 16.26 14.29
N ASN A 520 -2.52 16.49 15.32
CA ASN A 520 -3.12 15.45 16.13
C ASN A 520 -4.38 14.86 15.45
N ILE A 521 -4.27 13.65 14.96
CA ILE A 521 -5.35 12.93 14.30
C ILE A 521 -5.82 11.78 15.19
N GLU A 522 -6.92 11.99 15.89
CA GLU A 522 -7.50 10.94 16.74
C GLU A 522 -8.22 9.88 15.88
N TYR A 523 -7.92 8.61 16.10
CA TYR A 523 -8.59 7.48 15.43
C TYR A 523 -9.86 7.09 16.21
N LYS A 524 -10.85 7.99 16.17
CA LYS A 524 -12.08 7.92 17.01
C LYS A 524 -12.97 6.73 16.69
N GLU A 525 -12.85 6.18 15.51
CA GLU A 525 -13.58 4.99 15.07
C GLU A 525 -13.13 3.72 15.81
N GLY A 526 -11.98 3.73 16.46
CA GLY A 526 -11.43 2.55 17.14
C GLY A 526 -11.21 1.39 16.15
N SER A 527 -11.52 0.17 16.56
CA SER A 527 -11.42 -1.02 15.70
C SER A 527 -12.48 -1.08 14.59
N LEU A 528 -13.42 -0.12 14.53
CA LEU A 528 -14.48 -0.06 13.51
C LEU A 528 -13.94 0.56 12.20
N VAL A 529 -13.01 -0.11 11.54
CA VAL A 529 -12.43 0.30 10.25
C VAL A 529 -13.02 -0.55 9.13
N GLY A 530 -13.31 0.08 7.99
CA GLY A 530 -13.84 -0.61 6.81
C GLY A 530 -15.14 -1.35 7.09
N TYR A 531 -15.27 -2.58 6.57
CA TYR A 531 -16.50 -3.37 6.72
C TYR A 531 -16.93 -3.58 8.17
N ARG A 532 -16.01 -3.59 9.15
CA ARG A 532 -16.36 -3.71 10.57
C ARG A 532 -17.32 -2.61 11.01
N TYR A 533 -17.08 -1.38 10.56
CA TYR A 533 -17.95 -0.25 10.83
C TYR A 533 -19.32 -0.38 10.17
N TYR A 534 -19.34 -0.70 8.88
CA TYR A 534 -20.59 -0.80 8.12
C TYR A 534 -21.49 -1.93 8.61
N GLU A 535 -20.89 -3.06 9.03
CA GLU A 535 -21.64 -4.18 9.60
C GLU A 535 -22.12 -3.89 11.02
N ALA A 536 -21.26 -3.35 11.89
CA ALA A 536 -21.63 -3.00 13.27
C ALA A 536 -22.73 -1.94 13.35
N LYS A 537 -22.72 -0.98 12.42
CA LYS A 537 -23.71 0.12 12.38
C LYS A 537 -24.86 -0.12 11.41
N ASN A 538 -24.87 -1.26 10.71
CA ASN A 538 -25.84 -1.61 9.68
C ASN A 538 -26.01 -0.49 8.62
N ILE A 539 -24.88 0.04 8.16
CA ILE A 539 -24.84 1.12 7.16
C ILE A 539 -24.87 0.51 5.77
N PRO A 540 -25.73 0.97 4.86
CA PRO A 540 -25.72 0.51 3.48
C PRO A 540 -24.46 0.99 2.75
N VAL A 541 -23.95 0.15 1.84
CA VAL A 541 -22.78 0.44 1.02
C VAL A 541 -23.07 0.16 -0.45
N ARG A 542 -22.32 0.76 -1.34
CA ARG A 542 -22.46 0.50 -2.78
C ARG A 542 -22.04 -0.94 -3.11
N TYR A 543 -20.89 -1.36 -2.58
CA TYR A 543 -20.41 -2.75 -2.65
C TYR A 543 -19.67 -3.09 -1.34
N GLU A 544 -20.01 -4.23 -0.79
CA GLU A 544 -19.41 -4.70 0.47
C GLU A 544 -18.00 -5.29 0.27
N PHE A 545 -17.25 -5.39 1.34
CA PHE A 545 -15.97 -6.11 1.40
C PHE A 545 -16.14 -7.55 0.94
N GLY A 546 -15.22 -8.02 0.10
CA GLY A 546 -15.24 -9.35 -0.46
C GLY A 546 -16.17 -9.54 -1.68
N PHE A 547 -16.90 -8.49 -2.10
CA PHE A 547 -17.82 -8.57 -3.24
C PHE A 547 -17.09 -8.74 -4.57
N GLY A 548 -17.67 -9.54 -5.47
CA GLY A 548 -17.25 -9.69 -6.86
C GLY A 548 -18.05 -10.80 -7.55
N LEU A 549 -18.50 -10.51 -8.78
CA LEU A 549 -19.24 -11.42 -9.63
C LEU A 549 -18.33 -12.24 -10.54
N SER A 550 -18.89 -13.29 -11.15
CA SER A 550 -18.23 -14.15 -12.13
C SER A 550 -19.18 -14.43 -13.30
N TYR A 551 -18.65 -14.92 -14.42
CA TYR A 551 -19.46 -15.46 -15.53
C TYR A 551 -19.98 -16.88 -15.26
N THR A 552 -19.65 -17.45 -14.08
CA THR A 552 -20.16 -18.72 -13.60
C THR A 552 -20.77 -18.58 -12.21
N ASN A 553 -21.34 -19.67 -11.66
CA ASN A 553 -21.95 -19.67 -10.34
C ASN A 553 -21.31 -20.76 -9.48
N PHE A 554 -21.29 -20.51 -8.17
CA PHE A 554 -20.73 -21.44 -7.19
C PHE A 554 -21.76 -21.77 -6.11
N GLU A 555 -21.80 -23.04 -5.73
CA GLU A 555 -22.60 -23.58 -4.64
C GLU A 555 -21.68 -24.10 -3.54
N TYR A 556 -22.04 -23.84 -2.29
CA TYR A 556 -21.29 -24.26 -1.11
C TYR A 556 -22.11 -25.26 -0.31
N SER A 557 -21.46 -26.29 0.25
CA SER A 557 -22.12 -27.34 1.03
C SER A 557 -21.16 -27.99 2.03
N ASN A 558 -21.70 -28.86 2.88
CA ASN A 558 -20.95 -29.77 3.76
C ASN A 558 -19.94 -29.06 4.65
N LEU A 559 -20.40 -28.00 5.39
CA LEU A 559 -19.58 -27.28 6.35
C LEU A 559 -19.20 -28.17 7.54
N GLU A 560 -17.94 -28.21 7.87
CA GLU A 560 -17.36 -28.86 9.04
C GLU A 560 -16.39 -27.88 9.73
N VAL A 561 -16.53 -27.73 11.04
CA VAL A 561 -15.68 -26.82 11.83
C VAL A 561 -15.00 -27.63 12.93
N ASP A 562 -13.67 -27.61 12.95
CA ASP A 562 -12.84 -28.10 14.04
C ASP A 562 -12.19 -26.89 14.75
N ALA A 563 -12.81 -26.45 15.84
CA ALA A 563 -12.33 -25.30 16.62
C ALA A 563 -10.99 -25.58 17.29
N GLY A 564 -10.76 -26.82 17.74
CA GLY A 564 -9.49 -27.21 18.39
C GLY A 564 -8.31 -27.20 17.43
N ALA A 565 -8.51 -27.66 16.20
CA ALA A 565 -7.50 -27.59 15.14
C ALA A 565 -7.53 -26.25 14.38
N ARG A 566 -8.46 -25.36 14.69
CA ARG A 566 -8.69 -24.10 13.95
C ARG A 566 -8.83 -24.32 12.46
N ARG A 567 -9.71 -25.22 12.09
CA ARG A 567 -9.86 -25.63 10.70
C ARG A 567 -11.33 -25.61 10.29
N VAL A 568 -11.60 -25.05 9.11
CA VAL A 568 -12.91 -25.03 8.50
C VAL A 568 -12.83 -25.73 7.15
N SER A 569 -13.71 -26.71 6.92
CA SER A 569 -13.78 -27.47 5.68
C SER A 569 -15.19 -27.41 5.09
N PHE A 570 -15.30 -27.28 3.78
CA PHE A 570 -16.56 -27.23 3.04
C PHE A 570 -16.33 -27.62 1.58
N ASP A 571 -17.40 -27.92 0.86
CA ASP A 571 -17.33 -28.20 -0.57
C ASP A 571 -17.76 -26.97 -1.37
N ILE A 572 -17.04 -26.68 -2.47
CA ILE A 572 -17.44 -25.69 -3.47
C ILE A 572 -17.63 -26.40 -4.80
N LYS A 573 -18.77 -26.13 -5.45
CA LYS A 573 -19.12 -26.65 -6.77
C LYS A 573 -19.31 -25.49 -7.75
N ASN A 574 -18.66 -25.56 -8.91
CA ASN A 574 -18.99 -24.68 -10.03
C ASN A 574 -20.26 -25.23 -10.71
N THR A 575 -21.38 -24.53 -10.59
CA THR A 575 -22.68 -24.94 -11.13
C THR A 575 -22.99 -24.32 -12.49
N GLY A 576 -22.13 -23.44 -13.00
CA GLY A 576 -22.29 -22.82 -14.31
C GLY A 576 -21.60 -23.59 -15.44
N ALA A 577 -21.60 -23.00 -16.63
CA ALA A 577 -21.16 -23.63 -17.86
C ALA A 577 -19.69 -23.35 -18.24
N VAL A 578 -19.02 -22.46 -17.52
CA VAL A 578 -17.62 -22.06 -17.82
C VAL A 578 -16.74 -22.25 -16.61
N LYS A 579 -15.46 -22.48 -16.85
CA LYS A 579 -14.43 -22.50 -15.83
C LYS A 579 -14.40 -21.18 -15.08
N GLY A 580 -14.20 -21.22 -13.76
CA GLY A 580 -14.08 -20.01 -12.94
C GLY A 580 -13.30 -20.25 -11.66
N ALA A 581 -12.90 -19.16 -11.03
CA ALA A 581 -12.26 -19.19 -9.71
C ALA A 581 -13.12 -18.43 -8.69
N GLU A 582 -13.14 -18.93 -7.46
CA GLU A 582 -13.86 -18.34 -6.34
C GLU A 582 -12.94 -18.15 -5.14
N ALA A 583 -13.05 -17.02 -4.48
CA ALA A 583 -12.37 -16.76 -3.21
C ALA A 583 -13.37 -16.97 -2.06
N ALA A 584 -13.29 -18.14 -1.44
CA ALA A 584 -14.10 -18.46 -0.27
C ALA A 584 -13.56 -17.73 0.95
N GLN A 585 -14.46 -17.06 1.68
CA GLN A 585 -14.15 -16.18 2.79
C GLN A 585 -14.77 -16.75 4.07
N ILE A 586 -13.94 -16.86 5.12
CA ILE A 586 -14.37 -17.37 6.42
C ILE A 586 -14.33 -16.23 7.44
N TYR A 587 -15.51 -15.91 7.93
CA TYR A 587 -15.69 -14.90 8.96
C TYR A 587 -16.07 -15.54 10.27
N ILE A 588 -15.56 -15.00 11.36
CA ILE A 588 -15.88 -15.44 12.73
C ILE A 588 -16.48 -14.25 13.47
N GLN A 589 -17.61 -14.50 14.13
CA GLN A 589 -18.27 -13.51 14.97
C GLN A 589 -18.56 -14.12 16.34
N LYS A 590 -18.04 -13.50 17.38
CA LYS A 590 -18.40 -13.80 18.77
C LYS A 590 -19.72 -13.12 19.13
N ASP A 591 -20.57 -13.70 19.93
CA ASP A 591 -21.93 -13.20 20.22
C ASP A 591 -21.98 -11.80 20.83
N ASP A 592 -20.92 -11.38 21.52
CA ASP A 592 -20.79 -10.05 22.10
C ASP A 592 -20.09 -9.02 21.20
N VAL A 593 -19.83 -9.39 19.94
CA VAL A 593 -19.21 -8.50 18.93
C VAL A 593 -20.22 -8.22 17.79
N GLU A 594 -20.44 -6.94 17.49
CA GLU A 594 -21.47 -6.49 16.55
C GLU A 594 -21.12 -6.75 15.08
N TYR A 595 -19.90 -7.18 14.75
CA TYR A 595 -19.41 -7.39 13.38
C TYR A 595 -18.65 -8.71 13.24
N PRO A 596 -18.68 -9.32 12.03
CA PRO A 596 -17.85 -10.49 11.74
C PRO A 596 -16.42 -10.06 11.40
N GLU A 597 -15.44 -10.90 11.66
CA GLU A 597 -14.04 -10.68 11.32
C GLU A 597 -13.52 -11.75 10.36
N LEU A 598 -12.83 -11.34 9.31
CA LEU A 598 -12.17 -12.27 8.39
C LEU A 598 -11.05 -13.01 9.14
N ARG A 599 -11.11 -14.34 9.17
CA ARG A 599 -10.14 -15.20 9.86
C ARG A 599 -9.59 -16.33 9.00
N GLY A 600 -10.04 -16.40 7.75
CA GLY A 600 -9.55 -17.37 6.77
C GLY A 600 -10.06 -17.07 5.38
N PHE A 601 -9.30 -17.46 4.35
CA PHE A 601 -9.73 -17.42 2.96
C PHE A 601 -8.92 -18.41 2.12
N GLU A 602 -9.56 -18.87 1.01
CA GLU A 602 -8.87 -19.70 0.01
C GLU A 602 -9.44 -19.42 -1.38
N LYS A 603 -8.56 -19.20 -2.34
CA LYS A 603 -8.92 -19.09 -3.76
C LYS A 603 -8.87 -20.47 -4.41
N VAL A 604 -9.95 -20.86 -5.07
CA VAL A 604 -10.03 -22.15 -5.76
C VAL A 604 -10.50 -21.97 -7.19
N GLU A 605 -9.84 -22.66 -8.11
CA GLU A 605 -10.22 -22.73 -9.50
C GLU A 605 -10.95 -24.04 -9.76
N LEU A 606 -12.08 -23.98 -10.51
CA LEU A 606 -12.98 -25.09 -10.77
C LEU A 606 -13.43 -25.10 -12.23
N GLU A 607 -13.32 -26.25 -12.89
CA GLU A 607 -13.95 -26.49 -14.19
C GLU A 607 -15.49 -26.50 -14.05
N ALA A 608 -16.22 -26.33 -15.17
CA ALA A 608 -17.68 -26.42 -15.18
C ALA A 608 -18.15 -27.76 -14.60
N GLY A 609 -19.04 -27.71 -13.62
CA GLY A 609 -19.59 -28.91 -12.93
C GLY A 609 -18.66 -29.53 -11.86
N GLN A 610 -17.42 -29.08 -11.74
CA GLN A 610 -16.45 -29.61 -10.76
C GLN A 610 -16.83 -29.24 -9.33
N THR A 611 -16.63 -30.18 -8.41
CA THR A 611 -16.70 -29.98 -6.96
C THR A 611 -15.32 -30.21 -6.34
N LYS A 612 -14.95 -29.38 -5.37
CA LYS A 612 -13.70 -29.50 -4.62
C LYS A 612 -13.95 -29.32 -3.12
N ARG A 613 -13.39 -30.21 -2.31
CA ARG A 613 -13.30 -30.02 -0.87
C ARG A 613 -12.23 -28.98 -0.56
N VAL A 614 -12.59 -27.94 0.16
CA VAL A 614 -11.70 -26.85 0.60
C VAL A 614 -11.50 -26.98 2.10
N THR A 615 -10.26 -26.86 2.55
CA THR A 615 -9.92 -26.83 3.97
C THR A 615 -9.06 -25.61 4.22
N VAL A 616 -9.50 -24.74 5.13
CA VAL A 616 -8.82 -23.49 5.48
C VAL A 616 -8.39 -23.54 6.93
N GLU A 617 -7.11 -23.26 7.16
CA GLU A 617 -6.61 -22.99 8.49
C GLU A 617 -6.95 -21.56 8.89
N LEU A 618 -7.57 -21.38 10.05
CA LEU A 618 -7.96 -20.09 10.56
C LEU A 618 -6.74 -19.33 11.13
N ASP A 619 -6.87 -18.02 11.18
CA ASP A 619 -5.92 -17.15 11.90
C ASP A 619 -5.65 -17.67 13.32
N GLU A 620 -4.43 -17.51 13.79
CA GLU A 620 -4.02 -17.92 15.16
C GLU A 620 -4.82 -17.21 16.26
N ASN A 621 -5.36 -16.02 15.95
CA ASN A 621 -6.22 -15.25 16.84
C ASN A 621 -7.73 -15.41 16.56
N ALA A 622 -8.12 -16.47 15.82
CA ALA A 622 -9.53 -16.72 15.44
C ALA A 622 -10.51 -16.73 16.63
N PHE A 623 -10.05 -17.22 17.79
CA PHE A 623 -10.84 -17.31 19.03
C PHE A 623 -10.18 -16.56 20.18
N LYS A 624 -9.51 -15.44 19.88
CA LYS A 624 -8.88 -14.56 20.86
C LYS A 624 -9.42 -13.15 20.74
N THR A 625 -9.32 -12.38 21.82
CA THR A 625 -9.59 -10.94 21.88
C THR A 625 -8.39 -10.24 22.49
N TYR A 626 -8.15 -8.98 22.10
CA TYR A 626 -7.08 -8.21 22.74
C TYR A 626 -7.52 -7.73 24.13
N ASP A 627 -6.69 -8.01 25.12
CA ASP A 627 -6.88 -7.58 26.51
C ASP A 627 -5.79 -6.56 26.88
N THR A 628 -6.21 -5.34 27.17
CA THR A 628 -5.31 -4.23 27.55
C THR A 628 -4.66 -4.41 28.92
N LYS A 629 -5.15 -5.33 29.79
CA LYS A 629 -4.50 -5.66 31.06
C LYS A 629 -3.38 -6.68 30.89
N ALA A 630 -3.58 -7.60 29.94
CA ALA A 630 -2.56 -8.57 29.56
C ALA A 630 -1.59 -8.01 28.52
N HIS A 631 -1.93 -6.89 27.89
CA HIS A 631 -1.23 -6.31 26.73
C HIS A 631 -1.02 -7.32 25.58
N ASP A 632 -1.98 -8.25 25.41
CA ASP A 632 -1.88 -9.32 24.41
C ASP A 632 -3.25 -9.89 24.01
N PHE A 633 -3.25 -10.71 22.94
CA PHE A 633 -4.40 -11.51 22.55
C PHE A 633 -4.58 -12.69 23.50
N VAL A 634 -5.70 -12.71 24.21
CA VAL A 634 -6.04 -13.76 25.17
C VAL A 634 -7.17 -14.64 24.65
N PRO A 635 -7.19 -15.93 25.02
CA PRO A 635 -8.28 -16.84 24.69
C PRO A 635 -9.63 -16.29 25.12
N ALA A 636 -10.61 -16.31 24.23
CA ALA A 636 -11.96 -15.82 24.50
C ALA A 636 -12.98 -16.94 24.34
N ALA A 637 -13.25 -17.67 25.42
CA ALA A 637 -14.31 -18.67 25.42
C ALA A 637 -15.68 -18.02 25.20
N GLY A 638 -16.62 -18.75 24.59
CA GLY A 638 -17.97 -18.23 24.35
C GLY A 638 -18.67 -18.88 23.16
N GLN A 639 -19.78 -18.25 22.78
CA GLN A 639 -20.54 -18.64 21.60
C GLN A 639 -19.99 -17.90 20.37
N TYR A 640 -19.86 -18.60 19.28
CA TYR A 640 -19.33 -18.10 18.01
C TYR A 640 -20.19 -18.53 16.83
N LYS A 641 -20.28 -17.67 15.83
CA LYS A 641 -20.82 -17.97 14.51
C LYS A 641 -19.66 -18.04 13.51
N ILE A 642 -19.51 -19.19 12.88
CA ILE A 642 -18.57 -19.40 11.78
C ILE A 642 -19.35 -19.27 10.50
N LYS A 643 -18.99 -18.26 9.70
CA LYS A 643 -19.69 -17.86 8.49
C LYS A 643 -18.79 -18.10 7.29
N VAL A 644 -19.26 -18.85 6.30
CA VAL A 644 -18.53 -19.07 5.04
C VAL A 644 -19.32 -18.48 3.89
N GLY A 645 -18.70 -17.62 3.11
CA GLY A 645 -19.41 -16.89 2.07
C GLY A 645 -18.53 -16.42 0.92
N MET A 646 -19.18 -15.70 0.01
CA MET A 646 -18.59 -15.06 -1.16
C MET A 646 -18.20 -13.59 -0.90
N SER A 647 -18.77 -13.00 0.17
CA SER A 647 -18.48 -11.67 0.69
C SER A 647 -18.91 -11.60 2.16
N VAL A 648 -18.62 -10.50 2.85
CA VAL A 648 -19.03 -10.32 4.26
C VAL A 648 -20.57 -10.36 4.44
N ARG A 649 -21.34 -9.97 3.42
CA ARG A 649 -22.83 -10.01 3.44
C ARG A 649 -23.43 -11.20 2.75
N LYS A 650 -22.73 -11.81 1.78
CA LYS A 650 -23.23 -12.99 1.07
C LYS A 650 -22.70 -14.27 1.71
N ILE A 651 -23.23 -14.59 2.89
CA ILE A 651 -22.94 -15.81 3.63
C ILE A 651 -23.78 -16.95 3.06
N LEU A 652 -23.16 -18.08 2.79
CA LEU A 652 -23.80 -19.26 2.20
C LEU A 652 -23.88 -20.43 3.18
N LEU A 653 -22.94 -20.54 4.11
CA LEU A 653 -22.93 -21.54 5.16
C LEU A 653 -22.65 -20.87 6.50
N GLU A 654 -23.35 -21.30 7.54
CA GLU A 654 -23.15 -20.80 8.90
C GLU A 654 -23.25 -21.97 9.89
N GLN A 655 -22.39 -21.95 10.90
CA GLN A 655 -22.43 -22.90 12.02
C GLN A 655 -22.17 -22.15 13.33
N GLU A 656 -23.09 -22.34 14.28
CA GLU A 656 -22.90 -21.89 15.66
C GLU A 656 -22.14 -22.95 16.45
N LEU A 657 -21.21 -22.53 17.29
CA LEU A 657 -20.49 -23.42 18.19
C LEU A 657 -20.07 -22.71 19.46
N THR A 658 -19.93 -23.51 20.53
CA THR A 658 -19.34 -23.07 21.79
C THR A 658 -17.86 -23.41 21.79
N VAL A 659 -16.99 -22.40 21.94
CA VAL A 659 -15.55 -22.56 22.07
C VAL A 659 -15.18 -22.55 23.55
N SER A 660 -14.54 -23.61 24.04
CA SER A 660 -14.01 -23.67 25.43
C SER A 660 -12.73 -22.85 25.56
N ALA A 661 -12.35 -22.52 26.78
CA ALA A 661 -11.07 -21.84 27.05
C ALA A 661 -9.87 -22.65 26.51
N GLU A 662 -9.87 -23.97 26.68
CA GLU A 662 -8.84 -24.87 26.18
C GLU A 662 -8.73 -24.86 24.65
N GLN A 663 -9.85 -24.84 23.93
CA GLN A 663 -9.87 -24.74 22.47
C GLN A 663 -9.36 -23.37 22.00
N ALA A 664 -9.69 -22.31 22.70
CA ALA A 664 -9.18 -20.97 22.41
C ALA A 664 -7.67 -20.82 22.72
N GLU A 665 -7.17 -21.56 23.73
CA GLU A 665 -5.74 -21.61 24.08
C GLU A 665 -4.87 -22.42 23.14
N SER A 666 -5.43 -23.29 22.34
CA SER A 666 -4.66 -24.27 21.52
C SER A 666 -3.63 -23.66 20.57
N ALA A 667 -3.61 -22.33 20.47
CA ALA A 667 -2.56 -21.55 19.83
C ALA A 667 -1.71 -20.82 20.88
N LYS A 668 -0.84 -21.52 21.57
CA LYS A 668 0.21 -20.81 22.32
C LYS A 668 1.05 -20.00 21.34
N ALA A 669 1.14 -18.69 21.59
CA ALA A 669 2.07 -17.85 20.87
C ALA A 669 3.47 -18.48 20.95
N GLU A 670 4.19 -18.53 19.84
CA GLU A 670 5.58 -19.03 19.80
C GLU A 670 6.52 -18.27 20.76
N ASN A 671 6.11 -17.13 21.29
CA ASN A 671 6.80 -16.31 22.29
C ASN A 671 6.21 -16.48 23.71
N ALA A 672 6.13 -17.71 24.21
CA ALA A 672 5.75 -17.99 25.61
C ALA A 672 6.63 -17.29 26.67
N ALA A 673 7.69 -16.60 26.27
CA ALA A 673 8.64 -15.90 27.15
C ALA A 673 8.46 -14.37 27.16
N TYR A 674 7.55 -13.79 26.36
CA TYR A 674 7.35 -12.35 26.37
C TYR A 674 6.59 -11.90 27.62
N THR A 675 7.17 -10.95 28.34
CA THR A 675 6.53 -10.25 29.44
C THR A 675 6.45 -8.77 29.09
N PRO A 676 5.25 -8.18 29.01
CA PRO A 676 5.09 -6.76 28.69
C PRO A 676 5.80 -5.84 29.69
N ASP A 677 6.44 -4.79 29.20
CA ASP A 677 6.88 -3.66 30.02
C ASP A 677 5.70 -2.71 30.27
N SER A 678 4.91 -2.99 31.33
CA SER A 678 3.70 -2.22 31.62
C SER A 678 3.97 -0.72 31.78
N ALA A 679 5.13 -0.31 32.31
CA ALA A 679 5.46 1.10 32.44
C ALA A 679 5.64 1.78 31.07
N LEU A 680 6.18 1.06 30.11
CA LEU A 680 6.34 1.56 28.73
C LEU A 680 4.99 1.64 28.01
N TYR A 681 4.10 0.64 28.23
CA TYR A 681 2.73 0.68 27.72
C TYR A 681 1.96 1.88 28.30
N ASP A 682 1.97 2.04 29.61
CA ASP A 682 1.30 3.16 30.28
C ASP A 682 1.81 4.51 29.76
N SER A 683 3.11 4.68 29.61
CA SER A 683 3.72 5.91 29.08
C SER A 683 3.27 6.20 27.66
N PHE A 684 3.28 5.19 26.77
CA PHE A 684 2.96 5.35 25.36
C PHE A 684 1.48 5.69 25.09
N PHE A 685 0.57 5.22 25.95
CA PHE A 685 -0.87 5.46 25.81
C PHE A 685 -1.43 6.57 26.71
N THR A 686 -0.59 7.24 27.51
CA THR A 686 -1.03 8.35 28.40
C THR A 686 -0.72 9.72 27.79
N ASN A 687 0.46 9.94 27.24
CA ASN A 687 0.91 11.23 26.69
C ASN A 687 0.78 11.25 25.16
N THR A 688 -0.44 11.08 24.67
CA THR A 688 -0.68 10.83 23.25
C THR A 688 -0.73 12.08 22.36
N PHE A 689 -0.97 13.26 22.96
CA PHE A 689 -1.05 14.50 22.19
C PHE A 689 0.33 15.14 21.99
N TYR A 690 0.55 15.62 20.79
CA TYR A 690 1.72 16.41 20.44
C TYR A 690 1.39 17.89 20.54
N GLU A 691 2.18 18.63 21.32
CA GLU A 691 2.09 20.08 21.42
C GLU A 691 3.00 20.71 20.35
N PRO A 692 2.45 21.37 19.32
CA PRO A 692 3.26 22.04 18.31
C PRO A 692 4.14 23.14 18.92
N HIS A 693 5.35 23.26 18.42
CA HIS A 693 6.22 24.37 18.81
C HIS A 693 5.74 25.69 18.19
N HIS A 694 5.97 26.77 18.91
CA HIS A 694 5.65 28.14 18.50
C HIS A 694 6.90 28.99 18.47
N LYS A 695 6.77 30.24 17.98
CA LYS A 695 7.85 31.20 17.97
C LYS A 695 8.51 31.34 19.34
N GLY A 696 9.83 31.15 19.39
CA GLY A 696 10.61 31.06 20.62
C GLY A 696 10.99 29.64 21.06
N SER A 697 10.30 28.60 20.56
CA SER A 697 10.54 27.21 20.90
C SER A 697 10.77 26.29 19.69
N PHE A 698 10.75 26.83 18.45
CA PHE A 698 11.03 26.02 17.25
C PHE A 698 12.40 25.33 17.32
N THR A 699 12.45 24.11 16.82
CA THR A 699 13.62 23.24 16.78
C THR A 699 13.92 22.76 15.35
N THR A 700 14.90 21.90 15.19
CA THR A 700 15.23 21.27 13.91
C THR A 700 14.21 20.21 13.49
N ALA A 701 13.39 19.75 14.41
CA ALA A 701 12.29 18.79 14.15
C ALA A 701 11.02 19.46 13.57
N ASP A 702 10.99 20.79 13.55
CA ASP A 702 9.86 21.53 12.99
C ASP A 702 10.06 21.83 11.49
N ASN A 703 8.99 22.14 10.78
CA ASN A 703 9.00 22.38 9.34
C ASN A 703 8.94 23.87 8.96
N LEU A 704 9.36 24.17 7.71
CA LEU A 704 9.35 25.56 7.21
C LEU A 704 7.94 26.14 7.10
N GLY A 705 6.93 25.33 6.83
CA GLY A 705 5.55 25.79 6.67
C GLY A 705 4.98 26.35 7.97
N ASP A 706 5.17 25.64 9.08
CA ASP A 706 4.68 26.09 10.39
C ASP A 706 5.50 27.27 10.92
N MET A 707 6.82 27.24 10.79
CA MET A 707 7.67 28.39 11.11
C MET A 707 7.28 29.65 10.31
N ALA A 708 6.90 29.50 9.03
CA ALA A 708 6.50 30.61 8.17
C ALA A 708 5.15 31.25 8.56
N LYS A 709 4.30 30.55 9.30
CA LYS A 709 3.06 31.11 9.83
C LYS A 709 3.37 32.22 10.86
N GLU A 710 4.42 32.07 11.66
CA GLU A 710 4.76 32.93 12.78
C GLU A 710 6.00 33.81 12.53
N SER A 711 6.88 33.46 11.57
CA SER A 711 8.10 34.23 11.24
C SER A 711 8.04 34.79 9.82
N PHE A 712 8.05 36.14 9.70
CA PHE A 712 8.10 36.80 8.40
C PHE A 712 9.38 36.46 7.62
N ALA A 713 10.53 36.34 8.30
CA ALA A 713 11.79 35.99 7.65
C ALA A 713 11.73 34.58 7.02
N VAL A 714 11.18 33.59 7.73
CA VAL A 714 11.04 32.22 7.20
C VAL A 714 10.01 32.17 6.07
N ARG A 715 8.93 32.97 6.15
CA ARG A 715 7.95 33.11 5.06
C ARG A 715 8.57 33.55 3.75
N VAL A 716 9.48 34.56 3.83
CA VAL A 716 10.21 35.06 2.66
C VAL A 716 11.15 33.96 2.11
N ILE A 717 11.89 33.26 2.99
CA ILE A 717 12.78 32.16 2.59
C ILE A 717 12.00 31.06 1.87
N LEU A 718 10.91 30.62 2.46
CA LEU A 718 10.04 29.56 1.85
C LEU A 718 9.47 30.01 0.50
N GLY A 719 9.07 31.27 0.37
CA GLY A 719 8.61 31.88 -0.88
C GLY A 719 9.67 31.85 -1.97
N ILE A 720 10.90 32.17 -1.64
CA ILE A 720 12.06 32.13 -2.56
C ILE A 720 12.30 30.66 -3.01
N ILE A 721 12.37 29.73 -2.07
CA ILE A 721 12.60 28.30 -2.36
C ILE A 721 11.51 27.77 -3.30
N LYS A 722 10.23 28.00 -2.98
CA LYS A 722 9.11 27.60 -3.84
C LYS A 722 9.19 28.18 -5.25
N THR A 723 9.63 29.43 -5.37
CA THR A 723 9.80 30.11 -6.67
C THR A 723 10.92 29.48 -7.48
N ILE A 724 12.05 29.15 -6.85
CA ILE A 724 13.18 28.46 -7.52
C ILE A 724 12.75 27.09 -8.02
N ILE A 725 12.05 26.32 -7.20
CA ILE A 725 11.52 24.98 -7.57
C ILE A 725 10.59 25.09 -8.79
N LEU A 726 9.60 26.00 -8.74
CA LEU A 726 8.69 26.20 -9.86
C LEU A 726 9.39 26.65 -11.13
N PHE A 727 10.49 27.41 -10.98
CA PHE A 727 11.31 27.85 -12.12
C PHE A 727 12.16 26.69 -12.69
N SER A 728 12.71 25.81 -11.85
CA SER A 728 13.48 24.63 -12.29
C SER A 728 12.59 23.58 -12.99
N MET A 729 11.32 23.51 -12.62
CA MET A 729 10.32 22.60 -13.19
C MET A 729 9.51 23.26 -14.31
N ARG A 730 10.11 24.16 -15.09
CA ARG A 730 9.46 24.83 -16.23
C ARG A 730 8.85 23.82 -17.20
N GLY A 731 7.58 24.03 -17.56
CA GLY A 731 6.81 23.16 -18.46
C GLY A 731 5.89 22.16 -17.77
N LYS A 732 6.04 21.95 -16.46
CA LYS A 732 5.11 21.15 -15.68
C LYS A 732 4.02 22.02 -15.04
N SER A 733 2.78 21.54 -15.00
CA SER A 733 1.67 22.19 -14.31
C SER A 733 1.89 22.16 -12.80
N LYS A 734 1.39 23.17 -12.05
CA LYS A 734 1.33 23.11 -10.58
C LYS A 734 0.50 21.92 -10.05
N LYS A 735 -0.35 21.34 -10.90
CA LYS A 735 -1.14 20.14 -10.59
C LYS A 735 -0.38 18.84 -10.85
N ASP A 736 0.77 18.89 -11.51
CA ASP A 736 1.62 17.72 -11.74
C ASP A 736 2.00 17.08 -10.39
N PRO A 737 1.82 15.77 -10.21
CA PRO A 737 2.12 15.06 -8.97
C PRO A 737 3.53 15.32 -8.47
N SER A 738 4.53 15.31 -9.35
CA SER A 738 5.94 15.58 -8.96
C SER A 738 6.14 16.98 -8.40
N VAL A 739 5.43 17.99 -8.94
CA VAL A 739 5.47 19.37 -8.42
C VAL A 739 4.81 19.45 -7.05
N LYS A 740 3.65 18.81 -6.88
CA LYS A 740 2.93 18.74 -5.59
C LYS A 740 3.81 18.11 -4.51
N ILE A 741 4.40 16.94 -4.81
CA ILE A 741 5.26 16.19 -3.87
C ILE A 741 6.43 17.05 -3.41
N ILE A 742 7.15 17.71 -4.33
CA ILE A 742 8.34 18.51 -3.98
C ILE A 742 7.94 19.75 -3.17
N LEU A 743 6.87 20.44 -3.55
CA LEU A 743 6.41 21.63 -2.82
C LEU A 743 5.91 21.30 -1.41
N SER A 744 5.22 20.17 -1.24
CA SER A 744 4.81 19.64 0.07
C SER A 744 6.03 19.24 0.89
N ALA A 745 6.96 18.47 0.32
CA ALA A 745 8.16 18.03 1.00
C ALA A 745 8.98 19.20 1.58
N ILE A 746 9.19 20.26 0.80
CA ILE A 746 9.94 21.43 1.28
C ILE A 746 9.20 22.20 2.39
N ALA A 747 7.87 22.24 2.34
CA ALA A 747 7.08 22.99 3.32
C ALA A 747 6.82 22.23 4.61
N GLU A 748 6.58 20.91 4.50
CA GLU A 748 6.02 20.09 5.57
C GLU A 748 7.04 19.15 6.23
N ASN A 749 8.18 18.89 5.59
CA ASN A 749 9.21 18.06 6.20
C ASN A 749 9.95 18.80 7.33
N PRO A 750 10.29 18.10 8.41
CA PRO A 750 11.20 18.59 9.43
C PRO A 750 12.51 19.12 8.81
N LEU A 751 13.08 20.17 9.38
CA LEU A 751 14.30 20.77 8.83
C LEU A 751 15.46 19.78 8.74
N GLU A 752 15.59 18.85 9.70
CA GLU A 752 16.62 17.78 9.67
C GLU A 752 16.51 16.91 8.43
N SER A 753 15.28 16.56 8.04
CA SER A 753 15.02 15.75 6.84
C SER A 753 15.47 16.46 5.55
N LEU A 754 15.42 17.79 5.52
CA LEU A 754 15.82 18.56 4.33
C LEU A 754 17.31 18.41 4.01
N ILE A 755 18.17 18.16 5.01
CA ILE A 755 19.61 17.91 4.77
C ILE A 755 19.78 16.67 3.89
N SER A 756 19.13 15.58 4.25
CA SER A 756 19.20 14.30 3.54
C SER A 756 18.50 14.37 2.17
N ILE A 757 17.27 14.89 2.12
CA ILE A 757 16.45 14.93 0.91
C ILE A 757 17.06 15.85 -0.16
N THR A 758 17.75 16.94 0.23
CA THR A 758 18.36 17.89 -0.70
C THR A 758 19.83 17.58 -1.00
N ASN A 759 20.36 16.41 -0.65
CA ASN A 759 21.78 16.05 -0.79
C ASN A 759 22.72 17.12 -0.22
N GLY A 760 22.38 17.70 0.95
CA GLY A 760 23.18 18.70 1.65
C GLY A 760 23.13 20.13 1.07
N ILE A 761 22.29 20.40 0.06
CA ILE A 761 22.02 21.79 -0.38
C ILE A 761 21.48 22.60 0.79
N PHE A 762 20.56 22.02 1.56
CA PHE A 762 20.13 22.56 2.85
C PHE A 762 21.14 22.10 3.93
N SER A 763 22.20 22.92 4.15
CA SER A 763 23.29 22.54 5.05
C SER A 763 22.93 22.71 6.53
N GLU A 764 23.66 22.03 7.42
CA GLU A 764 23.56 22.17 8.88
C GLU A 764 23.59 23.62 9.36
N LYS A 765 24.52 24.44 8.82
CA LYS A 765 24.62 25.88 9.12
C LYS A 765 23.37 26.65 8.71
N LEU A 766 22.75 26.27 7.57
CA LEU A 766 21.51 26.90 7.10
C LEU A 766 20.34 26.52 7.99
N LEU A 767 20.28 25.26 8.43
CA LEU A 767 19.30 24.72 9.36
C LEU A 767 19.33 25.55 10.67
N GLU A 768 20.50 25.64 11.35
CA GLU A 768 20.64 26.41 12.60
C GLU A 768 20.26 27.88 12.43
N LYS A 769 20.65 28.50 11.29
CA LYS A 769 20.30 29.88 10.99
C LYS A 769 18.79 30.06 10.83
N THR A 770 18.13 29.10 10.18
CA THR A 770 16.68 29.11 9.97
C THR A 770 15.93 29.01 11.29
N VAL A 771 16.31 28.06 12.18
CA VAL A 771 15.72 27.94 13.52
C VAL A 771 15.91 29.25 14.32
N ARG A 772 17.11 29.85 14.29
CA ARG A 772 17.34 31.12 14.95
C ARG A 772 16.49 32.28 14.40
N LEU A 773 16.24 32.30 13.09
CA LEU A 773 15.36 33.30 12.47
C LEU A 773 13.89 33.05 12.77
N ALA A 774 13.49 31.80 12.88
CA ALA A 774 12.11 31.41 13.22
C ALA A 774 11.75 31.85 14.65
N ASN A 775 12.71 31.76 15.59
CA ASN A 775 12.52 32.06 17.01
C ASN A 775 12.69 33.56 17.36
N ARG A 776 13.16 34.38 16.44
CA ARG A 776 13.25 35.86 16.60
C ARG A 776 11.92 36.52 16.22
#